data_9f5104446b42c1398e56f01a87163652
#
_entry.id   9f5104446b42c1398e56f01a87163652
#
_cell.length_a   1.000
_cell.length_b   1.000
_cell.length_c   1.000
_cell.angle_alpha   90.00
_cell.angle_beta   90.00
_cell.angle_gamma   90.00
#
_symmetry.space_group_name_H-M   'P 1'
#
loop_
_entity.id
_entity.type
_entity.pdbx_description
1 polymer ?
#
loop_
_entity_poly.entity_id
_entity_poly.type
_entity_poly.pdbx_seq_one_letter_code
_entity_poly.pdbx_strand_id
1 'polypeptide(L)'
;QGMNHYPPDPSGISGSAGPQLTKPGSACAATDLAALRRELLSAGLDLDAAQLRQAWLDLHESWLTATATEIGITDNSGFAIVGVGGLGRRELLPYSDLDLVLLHDGKPTDVLGQVADRLWYPLWDANIRLDHSVRTVGEAVGIANSDMTAALGLLDARHIAGDERLSTELIAGVRRQWRSGIRSRMDELAEMTHARWLRCGRISQRAEPDLKSGRGGLRDVQLLDALGVAQLIDRRGMARPETPGGSLDAAYLTLLDVRTELHRVSGRGREQLLAQFGDEVSAALGVGDRFALARMLSDAGRTIAYHAETGLRTAQNALPRRGISALVRRPKRRPLDEGVVEYDGEIVLAREAHPQTDPGLVLRVAAASADTGLPIGAATLSRLADNVPDLPTPWPREALDDLLVVLLAGPTAVNTIEALDRTGLWGRLLPEWDAVRDLPPRDVSHKWTVDRHIVETAVNAAPLTTRVARSDLLAIGALLHDIGKGRGTDHCVLGAELVIPIAERLGLSPQDVDTLSEMVRHHLLLPITATRNDLNDPKTSEAVSEALGGDPQLLELLHALAEADSKATGPGVWSDWKASLVADLVRRCRMVMAGEPLPQAEPTTPHYLSLAADHGVHVEIKPGDRERIYAVMIAPDARGLMSKAAAVLALNSLRVHSASVNIHEGVAIAEFVVSPLFGSPPAADLLRQQFVGAINGDVDVLGTLQKRDSDAASSAMARAGEIQAGAPLTRSTAPPRILWLDTAIPGQLVVEVRAMDRIGLLALLAQALERAGADIGWAKVNTFGSTAADVFCVAVPVESAAPELNGDPNQAARAAVEEHLLAVLGVSADVVVGEPVGD
;
A
#
# COMPACT_ATOMS: atom_id res chain seq x y z
N GLN A 1 2.01 16.64 46.33
CA GLN A 1 1.90 15.29 46.88
C GLN A 1 0.98 14.51 45.95
N GLY A 2 1.52 13.59 45.20
CA GLY A 2 0.80 12.74 44.28
C GLY A 2 1.77 11.80 43.63
N MET A 3 2.08 10.74 44.35
CA MET A 3 2.95 9.64 43.93
C MET A 3 2.33 8.96 42.70
N ASN A 4 3.16 8.73 41.70
CA ASN A 4 2.87 7.84 40.58
C ASN A 4 2.70 6.40 41.11
N HIS A 5 1.45 5.95 41.19
CA HIS A 5 1.18 4.52 41.34
C HIS A 5 1.01 3.91 39.93
N TYR A 6 2.00 3.12 39.56
CA TYR A 6 1.82 2.06 38.60
C TYR A 6 1.01 0.95 39.28
N PRO A 7 0.08 0.27 38.57
CA PRO A 7 -0.63 -0.87 39.14
C PRO A 7 0.36 -2.00 39.46
N PRO A 8 0.07 -2.84 40.49
CA PRO A 8 0.93 -3.95 40.86
C PRO A 8 0.95 -5.02 39.77
N ASP A 9 2.15 -5.51 39.54
CA ASP A 9 2.54 -6.65 38.71
C ASP A 9 1.65 -7.89 38.98
N PRO A 10 1.04 -8.51 37.97
CA PRO A 10 0.42 -9.82 38.11
C PRO A 10 1.47 -10.94 38.00
N SER A 11 2.43 -10.99 38.91
CA SER A 11 3.38 -12.08 38.97
C SER A 11 2.85 -13.21 39.86
N GLY A 12 2.26 -14.15 39.22
CA GLY A 12 1.87 -15.43 39.76
C GLY A 12 2.02 -16.55 38.77
N ILE A 13 3.18 -16.68 38.08
CA ILE A 13 3.57 -17.91 37.38
C ILE A 13 5.00 -18.23 37.73
N SER A 14 5.14 -19.37 38.39
CA SER A 14 6.38 -19.97 38.83
C SER A 14 7.34 -20.34 37.72
N GLY A 15 8.51 -19.81 37.78
CA GLY A 15 9.81 -20.21 37.36
C GLY A 15 10.07 -21.24 36.30
N SER A 16 10.66 -20.79 35.23
CA SER A 16 11.82 -21.42 34.64
C SER A 16 12.95 -20.39 34.66
N ALA A 17 14.06 -20.75 35.34
CA ALA A 17 15.23 -19.91 35.47
C ALA A 17 15.84 -19.66 34.09
N GLY A 18 15.61 -18.46 33.56
CA GLY A 18 16.44 -17.92 32.49
C GLY A 18 17.87 -17.76 32.94
N PRO A 19 18.86 -17.67 32.05
CA PRO A 19 20.24 -17.52 32.39
C PRO A 19 20.39 -16.30 33.31
N GLN A 20 20.82 -16.55 34.54
CA GLN A 20 21.17 -15.50 35.49
C GLN A 20 22.39 -14.78 34.94
N LEU A 21 22.19 -13.62 34.34
CA LEU A 21 23.26 -12.67 34.09
C LEU A 21 23.83 -12.32 35.45
N THR A 22 25.05 -12.79 35.71
CA THR A 22 25.80 -12.46 36.92
C THR A 22 25.84 -10.94 37.02
N LYS A 23 25.46 -10.42 38.22
CA LYS A 23 25.63 -8.99 38.53
C LYS A 23 27.07 -8.59 38.24
N PRO A 24 27.33 -7.58 37.37
CA PRO A 24 28.70 -7.14 37.16
C PRO A 24 29.25 -6.56 38.45
N GLY A 25 30.19 -7.27 39.02
CA GLY A 25 31.03 -6.71 40.07
C GLY A 25 32.08 -5.82 39.43
N SER A 26 32.22 -4.61 39.94
CA SER A 26 33.26 -3.60 39.73
C SER A 26 33.74 -3.31 38.30
N ALA A 27 33.57 -2.07 37.87
CA ALA A 27 34.23 -1.38 36.76
C ALA A 27 34.21 -2.14 35.40
N CYS A 28 33.12 -2.04 34.69
CA CYS A 28 33.01 -2.57 33.35
C CYS A 28 33.63 -1.57 32.36
N ALA A 29 34.74 -1.89 31.71
CA ALA A 29 35.31 -1.08 30.64
C ALA A 29 34.40 -1.07 29.42
N ALA A 30 34.48 -0.04 28.55
CA ALA A 30 33.64 0.09 27.36
C ALA A 30 33.79 -1.09 26.38
N THR A 31 34.94 -1.73 26.34
CA THR A 31 35.20 -2.98 25.62
C THR A 31 34.31 -4.11 26.09
N ASP A 32 34.01 -4.13 27.41
CA ASP A 32 33.12 -5.13 28.00
C ASP A 32 31.66 -4.86 27.58
N LEU A 33 31.25 -3.60 27.46
CA LEU A 33 29.91 -3.25 26.97
C LEU A 33 29.68 -3.77 25.53
N ALA A 34 30.66 -3.58 24.66
CA ALA A 34 30.57 -4.08 23.26
C ALA A 34 30.50 -5.62 23.22
N ALA A 35 31.25 -6.31 24.08
CA ALA A 35 31.20 -7.76 24.22
C ALA A 35 29.86 -8.25 24.77
N LEU A 36 29.35 -7.61 25.82
CA LEU A 36 28.06 -7.94 26.43
C LEU A 36 26.88 -7.70 25.48
N ARG A 37 26.92 -6.63 24.66
CA ARG A 37 25.94 -6.37 23.60
C ARG A 37 25.92 -7.50 22.56
N ARG A 38 27.11 -7.96 22.14
CA ARG A 38 27.21 -9.09 21.17
C ARG A 38 26.71 -10.39 21.77
N GLU A 39 27.10 -10.65 23.03
CA GLU A 39 26.63 -11.83 23.76
C GLU A 39 25.12 -11.83 23.92
N LEU A 40 24.51 -10.70 24.30
CA LEU A 40 23.07 -10.58 24.46
C LEU A 40 22.35 -10.78 23.12
N LEU A 41 22.88 -10.29 22.00
CA LEU A 41 22.31 -10.52 20.68
C LEU A 41 22.44 -11.97 20.21
N SER A 42 23.54 -12.65 20.54
CA SER A 42 23.78 -14.04 20.17
C SER A 42 23.05 -15.03 21.09
N ALA A 43 23.04 -14.78 22.39
CA ALA A 43 22.34 -15.59 23.39
C ALA A 43 20.84 -15.26 23.49
N GLY A 44 20.43 -14.10 23.00
CA GLY A 44 19.06 -13.60 23.09
C GLY A 44 18.11 -14.14 22.00
N LEU A 45 18.49 -15.20 21.29
CA LEU A 45 17.61 -15.82 20.27
C LEU A 45 16.30 -16.37 20.86
N ASP A 46 16.33 -16.74 22.16
CA ASP A 46 15.14 -17.24 22.88
C ASP A 46 14.32 -16.13 23.55
N LEU A 47 14.79 -14.87 23.48
CA LEU A 47 14.06 -13.74 24.03
C LEU A 47 13.08 -13.17 22.99
N ASP A 48 11.84 -12.93 23.41
CA ASP A 48 10.92 -12.16 22.60
C ASP A 48 11.34 -10.67 22.48
N ALA A 49 10.68 -9.93 21.63
CA ALA A 49 11.05 -8.54 21.35
C ALA A 49 11.00 -7.65 22.60
N ALA A 50 10.01 -7.84 23.48
CA ALA A 50 9.85 -7.07 24.70
C ALA A 50 10.94 -7.43 25.73
N GLN A 51 11.23 -8.71 25.90
CA GLN A 51 12.29 -9.21 26.76
C GLN A 51 13.67 -8.72 26.28
N LEU A 52 13.90 -8.73 24.98
CA LEU A 52 15.15 -8.22 24.40
C LEU A 52 15.31 -6.72 24.66
N ARG A 53 14.26 -5.91 24.45
CA ARG A 53 14.31 -4.48 24.78
C ARG A 53 14.63 -4.23 26.25
N GLN A 54 14.00 -4.97 27.15
CA GLN A 54 14.25 -4.82 28.59
C GLN A 54 15.70 -5.19 28.95
N ALA A 55 16.18 -6.33 28.46
CA ALA A 55 17.58 -6.76 28.72
C ALA A 55 18.58 -5.76 28.11
N TRP A 56 18.29 -5.22 26.96
CA TRP A 56 19.11 -4.21 26.29
C TRP A 56 19.16 -2.90 27.07
N LEU A 57 18.01 -2.47 27.57
CA LEU A 57 17.91 -1.29 28.44
C LEU A 57 18.71 -1.48 29.76
N ASP A 58 18.48 -2.60 30.44
CA ASP A 58 19.14 -2.91 31.72
C ASP A 58 20.66 -2.95 31.59
N LEU A 59 21.16 -3.51 30.48
CA LEU A 59 22.58 -3.54 30.19
C LEU A 59 23.17 -2.13 30.07
N HIS A 60 22.52 -1.25 29.31
CA HIS A 60 23.02 0.11 29.07
C HIS A 60 22.89 0.99 30.32
N GLU A 61 21.77 0.89 31.03
CA GLU A 61 21.57 1.67 32.26
C GLU A 61 22.56 1.23 33.38
N SER A 62 22.80 -0.06 33.54
CA SER A 62 23.77 -0.58 34.49
C SER A 62 25.18 -0.09 34.18
N TRP A 63 25.56 -0.11 32.89
CA TRP A 63 26.84 0.40 32.43
C TRP A 63 26.99 1.91 32.66
N LEU A 64 25.95 2.70 32.28
CA LEU A 64 25.95 4.15 32.48
C LEU A 64 26.05 4.54 33.95
N THR A 65 25.34 3.84 34.84
CA THR A 65 25.34 4.10 36.26
C THR A 65 26.70 3.77 36.88
N ALA A 66 27.28 2.63 36.51
CA ALA A 66 28.61 2.24 36.96
C ALA A 66 29.67 3.24 36.47
N THR A 67 29.67 3.59 35.22
CA THR A 67 30.60 4.56 34.62
C THR A 67 30.45 5.94 35.26
N ALA A 68 29.23 6.40 35.50
CA ALA A 68 28.97 7.67 36.18
C ALA A 68 29.63 7.72 37.54
N THR A 69 29.47 6.65 38.35
CA THR A 69 30.08 6.53 39.65
C THR A 69 31.61 6.59 39.58
N GLU A 70 32.19 5.86 38.61
CA GLU A 70 33.65 5.79 38.43
C GLU A 70 34.27 7.15 38.06
N ILE A 71 33.57 7.94 37.22
CA ILE A 71 34.03 9.29 36.77
C ILE A 71 33.64 10.42 37.72
N GLY A 72 32.94 10.13 38.82
CA GLY A 72 32.60 11.09 39.86
C GLY A 72 31.27 11.80 39.63
N ILE A 73 30.40 11.27 38.75
CA ILE A 73 29.01 11.73 38.57
C ILE A 73 28.15 11.01 39.62
N THR A 74 28.01 11.63 40.78
CA THR A 74 27.31 11.08 41.96
C THR A 74 26.31 12.09 42.49
N ASP A 75 25.54 11.73 43.51
CA ASP A 75 24.63 12.65 44.19
C ASP A 75 25.41 13.86 44.71
N ASN A 76 24.83 15.05 44.50
CA ASN A 76 25.45 16.32 44.89
C ASN A 76 26.78 16.66 44.21
N SER A 77 27.15 15.94 43.12
CA SER A 77 28.34 16.25 42.33
C SER A 77 28.19 17.51 41.47
N GLY A 78 26.97 17.97 41.28
CA GLY A 78 26.64 19.02 40.32
C GLY A 78 26.65 18.57 38.86
N PHE A 79 26.61 17.24 38.62
CA PHE A 79 26.44 16.59 37.33
C PHE A 79 25.32 15.58 37.40
N ALA A 80 24.57 15.48 36.27
CA ALA A 80 23.60 14.41 36.11
C ALA A 80 23.61 13.90 34.67
N ILE A 81 23.40 12.60 34.49
CA ILE A 81 23.18 11.97 33.20
C ILE A 81 21.67 11.78 33.03
N VAL A 82 21.14 12.30 31.97
CA VAL A 82 19.72 12.21 31.59
C VAL A 82 19.60 11.50 30.25
N GLY A 83 18.77 10.47 30.20
CA GLY A 83 18.36 9.84 28.93
C GLY A 83 17.18 10.58 28.34
N VAL A 84 17.23 10.78 27.05
CA VAL A 84 16.12 11.35 26.27
C VAL A 84 15.73 10.39 25.14
N GLY A 85 14.72 10.71 24.36
CA GLY A 85 14.28 9.87 23.26
C GLY A 85 13.98 8.43 23.67
N GLY A 86 14.50 7.45 22.93
CA GLY A 86 14.29 6.02 23.20
C GLY A 86 14.77 5.59 24.59
N LEU A 87 15.91 6.05 25.04
CA LEU A 87 16.43 5.79 26.38
C LEU A 87 15.55 6.42 27.46
N GLY A 88 15.08 7.64 27.23
CA GLY A 88 14.17 8.33 28.13
C GLY A 88 12.85 7.60 28.32
N ARG A 89 12.28 7.07 27.27
CA ARG A 89 11.03 6.28 27.27
C ARG A 89 11.18 4.83 27.71
N ARG A 90 12.40 4.38 28.01
CA ARG A 90 12.74 2.97 28.29
C ARG A 90 12.50 2.03 27.08
N GLU A 91 12.68 2.54 25.89
CA GLU A 91 12.44 1.85 24.62
C GLU A 91 13.72 1.75 23.79
N LEU A 92 14.82 1.41 24.45
CA LEU A 92 16.10 1.24 23.78
C LEU A 92 16.11 -0.06 22.97
N LEU A 93 16.37 0.03 21.67
CA LEU A 93 16.43 -1.11 20.77
C LEU A 93 17.89 -1.45 20.40
N PRO A 94 18.17 -2.71 20.02
CA PRO A 94 19.43 -3.03 19.35
C PRO A 94 19.70 -2.08 18.19
N TYR A 95 20.90 -1.57 18.10
CA TYR A 95 21.37 -0.66 17.05
C TYR A 95 20.68 0.72 16.98
N SER A 96 19.82 1.09 17.93
CA SER A 96 19.34 2.46 18.03
C SER A 96 20.42 3.38 18.62
N ASP A 97 20.29 4.67 18.33
CA ASP A 97 21.16 5.69 18.91
C ASP A 97 20.90 5.78 20.42
N LEU A 98 21.96 6.10 21.18
CA LEU A 98 21.87 6.37 22.59
C LEU A 98 21.82 7.89 22.80
N ASP A 99 20.68 8.38 23.25
CA ASP A 99 20.41 9.82 23.38
C ASP A 99 20.65 10.27 24.83
N LEU A 100 21.71 11.04 25.07
CA LEU A 100 22.14 11.45 26.39
C LEU A 100 22.34 12.94 26.54
N VAL A 101 21.94 13.47 27.67
CA VAL A 101 22.25 14.86 28.09
C VAL A 101 23.08 14.80 29.40
N LEU A 102 24.29 15.36 29.36
CA LEU A 102 25.06 15.61 30.57
C LEU A 102 24.69 16.99 31.09
N LEU A 103 23.98 17.01 32.22
CA LEU A 103 23.64 18.23 32.91
C LEU A 103 24.75 18.62 33.89
N HIS A 104 24.95 19.92 34.09
CA HIS A 104 25.85 20.51 35.09
C HIS A 104 25.28 21.77 35.73
N ASP A 105 25.79 22.13 36.87
CA ASP A 105 25.37 23.27 37.68
C ASP A 105 26.18 24.56 37.42
N GLY A 106 26.85 24.70 36.25
CA GLY A 106 27.69 25.82 35.91
C GLY A 106 29.20 25.53 36.11
N LYS A 107 29.63 24.31 35.88
CA LYS A 107 31.03 23.91 35.98
C LYS A 107 31.95 24.61 34.98
N PRO A 108 33.25 24.83 35.29
CA PRO A 108 34.22 25.37 34.33
C PRO A 108 34.40 24.46 33.12
N THR A 109 34.72 25.08 31.99
CA THR A 109 34.82 24.39 30.67
C THR A 109 35.83 23.26 30.63
N ASP A 110 36.96 23.41 31.34
CA ASP A 110 38.00 22.38 31.43
C ASP A 110 37.54 21.16 32.23
N VAL A 111 36.75 21.36 33.28
CA VAL A 111 36.13 20.29 34.05
C VAL A 111 35.07 19.58 33.21
N LEU A 112 34.25 20.36 32.51
CA LEU A 112 33.23 19.81 31.62
C LEU A 112 33.84 18.92 30.53
N GLY A 113 34.91 19.37 29.89
CA GLY A 113 35.61 18.62 28.85
C GLY A 113 36.12 17.28 29.40
N GLN A 114 36.77 17.29 30.55
CA GLN A 114 37.32 16.06 31.17
C GLN A 114 36.25 15.04 31.53
N VAL A 115 35.14 15.49 32.09
CA VAL A 115 34.01 14.61 32.46
C VAL A 115 33.31 14.08 31.22
N ALA A 116 33.04 14.94 30.28
CA ALA A 116 32.39 14.59 29.02
C ALA A 116 33.22 13.57 28.21
N ASP A 117 34.52 13.81 28.06
CA ASP A 117 35.42 12.91 27.35
C ASP A 117 35.45 11.50 28.02
N ARG A 118 35.50 11.42 29.32
CA ARG A 118 35.49 10.15 30.06
C ARG A 118 34.14 9.39 29.90
N LEU A 119 33.06 10.09 29.65
CA LEU A 119 31.76 9.49 29.43
C LEU A 119 31.56 9.07 27.95
N TRP A 120 31.97 9.93 26.99
CA TRP A 120 31.67 9.70 25.56
C TRP A 120 32.69 8.77 24.87
N TYR A 121 33.98 8.91 25.12
CA TYR A 121 35.02 8.12 24.45
C TYR A 121 34.80 6.60 24.58
N PRO A 122 34.48 6.06 25.74
CA PRO A 122 34.19 4.65 25.87
C PRO A 122 33.02 4.16 25.03
N LEU A 123 31.99 4.99 24.82
CA LEU A 123 30.83 4.66 23.98
C LEU A 123 31.22 4.66 22.50
N TRP A 124 32.00 5.64 22.06
CA TRP A 124 32.53 5.67 20.70
C TRP A 124 33.48 4.52 20.40
N ASP A 125 34.36 4.19 21.33
CA ASP A 125 35.27 3.06 21.19
C ASP A 125 34.50 1.72 21.12
N ALA A 126 33.35 1.64 21.74
CA ALA A 126 32.44 0.49 21.64
C ALA A 126 31.56 0.53 20.36
N ASN A 127 31.81 1.48 19.47
CA ASN A 127 31.06 1.71 18.21
C ASN A 127 29.56 1.89 18.46
N ILE A 128 29.20 2.59 19.52
CA ILE A 128 27.82 2.95 19.85
C ILE A 128 27.51 4.30 19.23
N ARG A 129 26.41 4.39 18.49
CA ARG A 129 25.91 5.66 18.02
C ARG A 129 25.40 6.46 19.21
N LEU A 130 25.89 7.67 19.35
CA LEU A 130 25.61 8.54 20.48
C LEU A 130 25.12 9.90 19.96
N ASP A 131 23.92 10.28 20.34
CA ASP A 131 23.48 11.68 20.31
C ASP A 131 23.62 12.27 21.70
N HIS A 132 24.42 13.31 21.84
CA HIS A 132 24.81 13.83 23.15
C HIS A 132 24.90 15.34 23.19
N SER A 133 24.66 15.88 24.35
CA SER A 133 24.87 17.29 24.63
C SER A 133 25.30 17.51 26.08
N VAL A 134 26.03 18.62 26.32
CA VAL A 134 26.44 19.07 27.65
C VAL A 134 25.79 20.42 27.89
N ARG A 135 25.01 20.53 28.95
CA ARG A 135 24.18 21.74 29.15
C ARG A 135 23.90 21.99 30.64
N THR A 136 23.66 23.25 30.98
CA THR A 136 22.95 23.58 32.21
C THR A 136 21.45 23.35 32.02
N VAL A 137 20.71 23.26 33.13
CA VAL A 137 19.24 23.15 33.08
C VAL A 137 18.62 24.35 32.32
N GLY A 138 19.12 25.57 32.58
CA GLY A 138 18.61 26.76 31.88
C GLY A 138 18.82 26.73 30.36
N GLU A 139 19.98 26.27 29.90
CA GLU A 139 20.29 26.14 28.48
C GLU A 139 19.39 25.08 27.82
N ALA A 140 19.19 23.93 28.46
CA ALA A 140 18.33 22.87 27.94
C ALA A 140 16.86 23.33 27.81
N VAL A 141 16.33 23.99 28.83
CA VAL A 141 14.98 24.58 28.80
C VAL A 141 14.87 25.68 27.72
N GLY A 142 15.92 26.51 27.58
CA GLY A 142 15.97 27.55 26.53
C GLY A 142 15.91 26.99 25.12
N ILE A 143 16.61 25.89 24.86
CA ILE A 143 16.56 25.21 23.54
C ILE A 143 15.21 24.60 23.29
N ALA A 144 14.59 23.96 24.29
CA ALA A 144 13.22 23.44 24.15
C ALA A 144 12.21 24.54 23.78
N ASN A 145 12.48 25.79 24.19
CA ASN A 145 11.62 26.92 23.82
C ASN A 145 11.77 27.35 22.35
N SER A 146 12.93 27.17 21.77
CA SER A 146 13.25 27.64 20.40
C SER A 146 13.19 26.55 19.33
N ASP A 147 13.40 25.29 19.70
CA ASP A 147 13.45 24.14 18.79
C ASP A 147 12.37 23.12 19.17
N MET A 148 11.42 22.90 18.27
CA MET A 148 10.31 21.95 18.45
C MET A 148 10.81 20.52 18.59
N THR A 149 11.81 20.11 17.81
CA THR A 149 12.37 18.76 17.84
C THR A 149 13.07 18.49 19.16
N ALA A 150 13.86 19.45 19.62
CA ALA A 150 14.51 19.37 20.93
C ALA A 150 13.50 19.37 22.08
N ALA A 151 12.44 20.17 21.99
CA ALA A 151 11.35 20.18 22.97
C ALA A 151 10.71 18.79 23.12
N LEU A 152 10.34 18.17 22.00
CA LEU A 152 9.73 16.83 21.97
C LEU A 152 10.69 15.77 22.56
N GLY A 153 11.97 15.81 22.23
CA GLY A 153 12.98 14.91 22.80
C GLY A 153 13.14 15.08 24.30
N LEU A 154 13.17 16.31 24.79
CA LEU A 154 13.34 16.63 26.21
C LEU A 154 12.09 16.33 27.07
N LEU A 155 10.91 16.23 26.47
CA LEU A 155 9.70 15.74 27.15
C LEU A 155 9.85 14.30 27.64
N ASP A 156 10.71 13.50 26.99
CA ASP A 156 11.04 12.12 27.37
C ASP A 156 12.18 12.03 28.39
N ALA A 157 12.70 13.17 28.87
CA ALA A 157 13.84 13.22 29.78
C ALA A 157 13.61 12.38 31.04
N ARG A 158 14.60 11.53 31.35
CA ARG A 158 14.60 10.65 32.53
C ARG A 158 15.99 10.61 33.20
N HIS A 159 15.99 10.68 34.50
CA HIS A 159 17.21 10.56 35.26
C HIS A 159 17.84 9.17 35.10
N ILE A 160 19.14 9.11 34.82
CA ILE A 160 19.91 7.88 34.72
C ILE A 160 20.89 7.77 35.94
N ALA A 161 21.69 8.80 36.17
CA ALA A 161 22.68 8.81 37.24
C ALA A 161 23.09 10.23 37.66
N GLY A 162 23.68 10.39 38.80
CA GLY A 162 24.22 11.64 39.29
C GLY A 162 23.24 12.45 40.15
N ASP A 163 23.38 13.77 40.12
CA ASP A 163 22.58 14.70 40.93
C ASP A 163 21.13 14.76 40.46
N GLU A 164 20.24 14.03 41.10
CA GLU A 164 18.83 13.90 40.76
C GLU A 164 18.10 15.26 40.81
N ARG A 165 18.59 16.21 41.60
CA ARG A 165 18.05 17.55 41.68
C ARG A 165 18.07 18.25 40.31
N LEU A 166 19.19 18.13 39.56
CA LEU A 166 19.33 18.71 38.22
C LEU A 166 18.35 18.08 37.23
N SER A 167 18.20 16.76 37.27
CA SER A 167 17.27 16.04 36.41
C SER A 167 15.81 16.41 36.69
N THR A 168 15.44 16.48 37.97
CA THR A 168 14.09 16.86 38.41
C THR A 168 13.74 18.29 37.97
N GLU A 169 14.71 19.21 38.11
CA GLU A 169 14.57 20.61 37.71
C GLU A 169 14.40 20.75 36.19
N LEU A 170 15.19 19.98 35.41
CA LEU A 170 15.06 19.91 33.95
C LEU A 170 13.66 19.41 33.54
N ILE A 171 13.23 18.28 34.05
CA ILE A 171 11.95 17.65 33.72
C ILE A 171 10.78 18.60 34.03
N ALA A 172 10.79 19.20 35.21
CA ALA A 172 9.78 20.15 35.63
C ALA A 172 9.79 21.43 34.76
N GLY A 173 10.99 21.93 34.46
CA GLY A 173 11.18 23.12 33.61
C GLY A 173 10.68 22.93 32.18
N VAL A 174 11.05 21.83 31.56
CA VAL A 174 10.64 21.49 30.19
C VAL A 174 9.12 21.28 30.10
N ARG A 175 8.52 20.54 31.04
CA ARG A 175 7.06 20.34 31.07
C ARG A 175 6.29 21.64 31.27
N ARG A 176 6.77 22.52 32.15
CA ARG A 176 6.18 23.82 32.40
C ARG A 176 6.25 24.69 31.13
N GLN A 177 7.43 24.71 30.50
CA GLN A 177 7.67 25.47 29.27
C GLN A 177 6.79 24.95 28.14
N TRP A 178 6.68 23.61 28.00
CA TRP A 178 5.83 22.98 27.01
C TRP A 178 4.35 23.38 27.16
N ARG A 179 3.81 23.25 28.37
CA ARG A 179 2.43 23.62 28.68
C ARG A 179 2.10 25.09 28.38
N SER A 180 3.01 25.99 28.69
CA SER A 180 2.81 27.39 28.43
C SER A 180 3.07 27.82 26.99
N GLY A 181 4.04 27.18 26.33
CA GLY A 181 4.53 27.56 25.01
C GLY A 181 3.78 26.97 23.84
N ILE A 182 3.30 25.72 23.96
CA ILE A 182 2.71 24.97 22.84
C ILE A 182 1.47 25.64 22.26
N ARG A 183 0.71 26.36 23.08
CA ARG A 183 -0.49 27.07 22.62
C ARG A 183 -0.18 28.12 21.54
N SER A 184 1.01 28.68 21.54
CA SER A 184 1.45 29.65 20.53
C SER A 184 2.18 29.01 19.36
N ARG A 185 2.62 27.75 19.51
CA ARG A 185 3.39 26.98 18.55
C ARG A 185 2.64 25.80 17.96
N MET A 186 1.33 25.72 18.19
CA MET A 186 0.51 24.58 17.75
C MET A 186 0.50 24.45 16.21
N ASP A 187 0.49 25.57 15.50
CA ASP A 187 0.54 25.55 14.04
C ASP A 187 1.89 25.00 13.54
N GLU A 188 3.01 25.42 14.18
CA GLU A 188 4.34 24.86 13.88
C GLU A 188 4.39 23.33 14.10
N LEU A 189 3.83 22.83 15.19
CA LEU A 189 3.75 21.40 15.48
C LEU A 189 2.90 20.65 14.44
N ALA A 190 1.76 21.22 14.06
CA ALA A 190 0.88 20.65 13.05
C ALA A 190 1.55 20.62 11.66
N GLU A 191 2.17 21.72 11.24
CA GLU A 191 2.90 21.80 9.97
C GLU A 191 4.07 20.81 9.91
N MET A 192 4.86 20.71 10.97
CA MET A 192 5.95 19.74 11.07
C MET A 192 5.45 18.30 10.98
N THR A 193 4.32 18.01 11.62
CA THR A 193 3.67 16.70 11.58
C THR A 193 3.17 16.36 10.18
N HIS A 194 2.45 17.28 9.53
CA HIS A 194 1.94 17.10 8.19
C HIS A 194 3.07 16.94 7.15
N ALA A 195 4.12 17.74 7.26
CA ALA A 195 5.31 17.63 6.39
C ALA A 195 5.99 16.26 6.53
N ARG A 196 6.08 15.73 7.76
CA ARG A 196 6.59 14.38 7.99
C ARG A 196 5.69 13.32 7.36
N TRP A 197 4.37 13.42 7.51
CA TRP A 197 3.42 12.49 6.90
C TRP A 197 3.49 12.47 5.38
N LEU A 198 3.63 13.63 4.75
CA LEU A 198 3.80 13.72 3.30
C LEU A 198 5.10 13.04 2.83
N ARG A 199 6.20 13.26 3.54
CA ARG A 199 7.51 12.70 3.19
C ARG A 199 7.57 11.19 3.39
N CYS A 200 7.09 10.68 4.51
CA CYS A 200 7.25 9.27 4.91
C CYS A 200 6.11 8.37 4.42
N GLY A 201 4.95 8.94 4.07
CA GLY A 201 3.76 8.18 3.67
C GLY A 201 3.07 7.48 4.84
N ARG A 202 2.05 6.68 4.53
CA ARG A 202 1.28 5.92 5.52
C ARG A 202 1.82 4.51 5.68
N ILE A 203 1.92 4.00 6.91
CA ILE A 203 2.32 2.62 7.20
C ILE A 203 1.42 1.62 6.47
N SER A 204 0.11 1.82 6.51
CA SER A 204 -0.86 0.92 5.90
C SER A 204 -0.86 0.90 4.36
N GLN A 205 -0.15 1.83 3.71
CA GLN A 205 -0.18 2.00 2.25
C GLN A 205 1.18 1.82 1.58
N ARG A 206 2.24 1.69 2.37
CA ARG A 206 3.58 1.46 1.85
C ARG A 206 3.91 -0.02 1.90
N ALA A 207 4.42 -0.56 0.80
CA ALA A 207 4.95 -1.92 0.76
C ALA A 207 6.14 -2.08 1.74
N GLU A 208 6.90 -1.01 1.89
CA GLU A 208 8.06 -0.92 2.80
C GLU A 208 7.88 0.28 3.73
N PRO A 209 7.10 0.13 4.81
CA PRO A 209 6.76 1.26 5.67
C PRO A 209 7.91 1.68 6.58
N ASP A 210 7.98 2.99 6.85
CA ASP A 210 8.80 3.55 7.94
C ASP A 210 8.01 3.45 9.26
N LEU A 211 8.40 2.52 10.11
CA LEU A 211 7.71 2.20 11.36
C LEU A 211 7.74 3.33 12.39
N LYS A 212 8.74 4.21 12.31
CA LYS A 212 8.94 5.32 13.24
C LYS A 212 8.30 6.61 12.76
N SER A 213 8.60 7.01 11.52
CA SER A 213 8.26 8.34 11.00
C SER A 213 7.05 8.34 10.06
N GLY A 214 6.62 7.17 9.57
CA GLY A 214 5.42 7.04 8.74
C GLY A 214 4.17 7.52 9.47
N ARG A 215 3.16 7.95 8.72
CA ARG A 215 1.85 8.27 9.28
C ARG A 215 1.22 7.00 9.85
N GLY A 216 0.87 7.03 11.12
CA GLY A 216 0.50 5.87 11.91
C GLY A 216 1.70 5.17 12.57
N GLY A 217 2.88 5.79 12.57
CA GLY A 217 4.09 5.28 13.18
C GLY A 217 4.29 5.70 14.65
N LEU A 218 5.41 5.28 15.22
CA LEU A 218 5.72 5.52 16.64
C LEU A 218 5.73 7.01 17.02
N ARG A 219 6.20 7.88 16.11
CA ARG A 219 6.22 9.34 16.34
C ARG A 219 4.83 9.95 16.47
N ASP A 220 3.81 9.33 15.90
CA ASP A 220 2.44 9.82 16.04
C ASP A 220 1.88 9.55 17.45
N VAL A 221 2.26 8.45 18.07
CA VAL A 221 1.91 8.18 19.47
C VAL A 221 2.68 9.11 20.41
N GLN A 222 3.96 9.36 20.11
CA GLN A 222 4.78 10.33 20.86
C GLN A 222 4.21 11.76 20.77
N LEU A 223 3.65 12.12 19.60
CA LEU A 223 2.91 13.36 19.44
C LEU A 223 1.69 13.42 20.38
N LEU A 224 0.90 12.34 20.44
CA LEU A 224 -0.24 12.25 21.36
C LEU A 224 0.19 12.36 22.82
N ASP A 225 1.28 11.72 23.20
CA ASP A 225 1.85 11.85 24.55
C ASP A 225 2.24 13.29 24.86
N ALA A 226 2.87 13.99 23.92
CA ALA A 226 3.22 15.41 24.05
C ALA A 226 1.99 16.31 24.19
N LEU A 227 0.94 16.06 23.42
CA LEU A 227 -0.33 16.78 23.53
C LEU A 227 -1.04 16.50 24.87
N GLY A 228 -0.92 15.29 25.36
CA GLY A 228 -1.40 14.89 26.70
C GLY A 228 -0.66 15.61 27.82
N VAL A 229 0.67 15.74 27.74
CA VAL A 229 1.47 16.53 28.68
C VAL A 229 1.07 18.01 28.66
N ALA A 230 0.71 18.53 27.48
CA ALA A 230 0.20 19.88 27.31
C ALA A 230 -1.23 20.08 27.85
N GLN A 231 -1.90 19.01 28.25
CA GLN A 231 -3.31 19.03 28.71
C GLN A 231 -4.29 19.52 27.61
N LEU A 232 -3.97 19.25 26.35
CA LEU A 232 -4.82 19.58 25.21
C LEU A 232 -5.70 18.40 24.76
N ILE A 233 -5.31 17.18 25.16
CA ILE A 233 -6.05 15.94 24.98
C ILE A 233 -5.92 15.07 26.23
N ASP A 234 -6.76 14.04 26.34
CA ASP A 234 -6.62 13.06 27.41
C ASP A 234 -5.34 12.23 27.22
N ARG A 235 -4.76 11.79 28.34
CA ARG A 235 -3.57 10.95 28.27
C ARG A 235 -3.88 9.59 27.65
N ARG A 236 -2.90 9.04 26.93
CA ARG A 236 -2.91 7.65 26.45
C ARG A 236 -3.16 6.69 27.63
N GLY A 237 -3.94 5.63 27.39
CA GLY A 237 -4.33 4.68 28.45
C GLY A 237 -5.71 4.94 29.08
N MET A 238 -6.35 6.09 28.78
CA MET A 238 -7.74 6.36 29.15
C MET A 238 -8.74 5.98 28.07
N ALA A 239 -8.28 5.58 26.88
CA ALA A 239 -9.14 5.05 25.82
C ALA A 239 -9.54 3.61 26.13
N ARG A 240 -10.82 3.28 25.92
CA ARG A 240 -11.39 1.98 26.23
C ARG A 240 -10.71 0.84 25.46
N PRO A 241 -10.40 -0.31 26.12
CA PRO A 241 -9.73 -1.44 25.47
C PRO A 241 -10.60 -2.27 24.52
N GLU A 242 -11.85 -1.92 24.30
CA GLU A 242 -12.86 -2.80 23.67
C GLU A 242 -13.22 -2.45 22.21
N THR A 243 -12.49 -1.57 21.57
CA THR A 243 -12.74 -1.26 20.14
C THR A 243 -12.11 -2.31 19.22
N PRO A 244 -12.83 -2.78 18.17
CA PRO A 244 -12.24 -3.58 17.11
C PRO A 244 -11.07 -2.81 16.47
N GLY A 245 -9.89 -3.43 16.40
CA GLY A 245 -8.66 -2.79 15.95
C GLY A 245 -7.62 -2.59 17.07
N GLY A 246 -7.94 -3.03 18.28
CA GLY A 246 -7.04 -2.94 19.44
C GLY A 246 -6.96 -1.55 20.07
N SER A 247 -6.35 -1.47 21.26
CA SER A 247 -6.06 -0.20 21.91
C SER A 247 -4.88 0.50 21.22
N LEU A 248 -4.80 1.81 21.35
CA LEU A 248 -3.64 2.59 20.88
C LEU A 248 -2.32 2.05 21.44
N ASP A 249 -2.33 1.61 22.71
CA ASP A 249 -1.15 1.02 23.35
C ASP A 249 -0.77 -0.32 22.73
N ALA A 250 -1.72 -1.18 22.40
CA ALA A 250 -1.47 -2.43 21.70
C ALA A 250 -0.87 -2.19 20.31
N ALA A 251 -1.39 -1.22 19.56
CA ALA A 251 -0.85 -0.82 18.27
C ALA A 251 0.59 -0.29 18.39
N TYR A 252 0.85 0.52 19.39
CA TYR A 252 2.20 1.04 19.68
C TYR A 252 3.19 -0.08 19.99
N LEU A 253 2.82 -1.02 20.86
CA LEU A 253 3.65 -2.18 21.20
C LEU A 253 3.90 -3.07 19.99
N THR A 254 2.90 -3.27 19.14
CA THR A 254 3.06 -4.00 17.88
C THR A 254 4.17 -3.37 17.02
N LEU A 255 4.15 -2.06 16.83
CA LEU A 255 5.19 -1.38 16.05
C LEU A 255 6.57 -1.46 16.71
N LEU A 256 6.64 -1.37 18.05
CA LEU A 256 7.89 -1.54 18.77
C LEU A 256 8.45 -2.95 18.61
N ASP A 257 7.60 -3.97 18.69
CA ASP A 257 8.03 -5.37 18.54
C ASP A 257 8.53 -5.63 17.13
N VAL A 258 7.79 -5.18 16.11
CA VAL A 258 8.22 -5.30 14.70
C VAL A 258 9.55 -4.57 14.47
N ARG A 259 9.70 -3.37 15.00
CA ARG A 259 10.93 -2.58 14.87
C ARG A 259 12.11 -3.26 15.60
N THR A 260 11.88 -3.86 16.75
CA THR A 260 12.90 -4.60 17.49
C THR A 260 13.40 -5.78 16.68
N GLU A 261 12.50 -6.59 16.15
CA GLU A 261 12.85 -7.73 15.30
C GLU A 261 13.51 -7.30 13.99
N LEU A 262 13.07 -6.18 13.39
CA LEU A 262 13.73 -5.60 12.23
C LEU A 262 15.20 -5.24 12.52
N HIS A 263 15.48 -4.63 13.66
CA HIS A 263 16.86 -4.35 14.10
C HIS A 263 17.66 -5.63 14.28
N ARG A 264 17.07 -6.65 14.93
CA ARG A 264 17.70 -7.95 15.16
C ARG A 264 18.05 -8.65 13.85
N VAL A 265 17.09 -8.77 12.94
CA VAL A 265 17.23 -9.48 11.67
C VAL A 265 18.17 -8.73 10.72
N SER A 266 18.03 -7.42 10.61
CA SER A 266 18.86 -6.61 9.70
C SER A 266 20.28 -6.34 10.22
N GLY A 267 20.54 -6.53 11.51
CA GLY A 267 21.79 -6.19 12.16
C GLY A 267 22.13 -4.70 12.16
N ARG A 268 21.11 -3.85 11.99
CA ARG A 268 21.24 -2.39 11.87
C ARG A 268 20.05 -1.67 12.45
N GLY A 269 20.24 -0.40 12.83
CA GLY A 269 19.16 0.50 13.26
C GLY A 269 18.31 0.99 12.08
N ARG A 270 17.52 0.10 11.48
CA ARG A 270 16.61 0.42 10.37
C ARG A 270 15.24 0.82 10.89
N GLU A 271 14.68 1.84 10.27
CA GLU A 271 13.33 2.31 10.55
C GLU A 271 12.31 1.83 9.48
N GLN A 272 12.80 1.51 8.28
CA GLN A 272 12.00 1.04 7.17
C GLN A 272 12.05 -0.48 7.06
N LEU A 273 10.88 -1.12 7.11
CA LEU A 273 10.73 -2.55 6.90
C LEU A 273 10.80 -2.85 5.40
N LEU A 274 11.99 -3.25 4.95
CA LEU A 274 12.18 -3.67 3.57
C LEU A 274 11.56 -5.05 3.31
N ALA A 275 11.07 -5.26 2.10
CA ALA A 275 10.40 -6.51 1.71
C ALA A 275 11.24 -7.77 1.98
N GLN A 276 12.56 -7.67 1.78
CA GLN A 276 13.51 -8.79 2.02
C GLN A 276 13.55 -9.29 3.47
N PHE A 277 13.15 -8.47 4.45
CA PHE A 277 13.14 -8.85 5.88
C PHE A 277 11.76 -9.31 6.37
N GLY A 278 10.72 -9.18 5.53
CA GLY A 278 9.34 -9.41 5.94
C GLY A 278 9.10 -10.81 6.51
N ASP A 279 9.56 -11.84 5.83
CA ASP A 279 9.34 -13.23 6.26
C ASP A 279 10.16 -13.58 7.52
N GLU A 280 11.40 -13.08 7.62
CA GLU A 280 12.25 -13.33 8.81
C GLU A 280 11.70 -12.62 10.05
N VAL A 281 11.25 -11.36 9.92
CA VAL A 281 10.61 -10.60 11.00
C VAL A 281 9.31 -11.27 11.42
N SER A 282 8.50 -11.71 10.45
CA SER A 282 7.26 -12.43 10.70
C SER A 282 7.49 -13.72 11.48
N ALA A 283 8.50 -14.50 11.09
CA ALA A 283 8.87 -15.74 11.78
C ALA A 283 9.35 -15.45 13.22
N ALA A 284 10.16 -14.42 13.41
CA ALA A 284 10.65 -14.03 14.74
C ALA A 284 9.51 -13.61 15.67
N LEU A 285 8.47 -12.99 15.15
CA LEU A 285 7.28 -12.60 15.92
C LEU A 285 6.25 -13.72 16.06
N GLY A 286 6.41 -14.83 15.36
CA GLY A 286 5.45 -15.93 15.36
C GLY A 286 4.09 -15.60 14.75
N VAL A 287 4.04 -14.64 13.83
CA VAL A 287 2.78 -14.16 13.22
C VAL A 287 2.43 -14.81 11.88
N GLY A 288 3.21 -15.79 11.44
CA GLY A 288 2.96 -16.51 10.18
C GLY A 288 3.91 -16.07 9.07
N ASP A 289 3.41 -15.38 8.07
CA ASP A 289 4.18 -14.90 6.92
C ASP A 289 4.20 -13.36 6.81
N ARG A 290 4.88 -12.85 5.79
CA ARG A 290 4.96 -11.40 5.51
C ARG A 290 3.58 -10.76 5.27
N PHE A 291 2.58 -11.51 4.80
CA PHE A 291 1.24 -10.99 4.58
C PHE A 291 0.48 -10.83 5.90
N ALA A 292 0.61 -11.80 6.81
CA ALA A 292 0.08 -11.68 8.17
C ALA A 292 0.73 -10.50 8.91
N LEU A 293 2.04 -10.30 8.74
CA LEU A 293 2.75 -9.14 9.28
C LEU A 293 2.23 -7.83 8.68
N ALA A 294 2.03 -7.77 7.37
CA ALA A 294 1.51 -6.58 6.71
C ALA A 294 0.08 -6.24 7.18
N ARG A 295 -0.77 -7.25 7.40
CA ARG A 295 -2.11 -7.07 7.98
C ARG A 295 -2.05 -6.47 9.38
N MET A 296 -1.19 -7.02 10.22
CA MET A 296 -0.98 -6.52 11.59
C MET A 296 -0.46 -5.07 11.61
N LEU A 297 0.48 -4.73 10.72
CA LEU A 297 1.01 -3.38 10.57
C LEU A 297 -0.04 -2.40 10.02
N SER A 298 -0.87 -2.83 9.10
CA SER A 298 -1.97 -2.01 8.58
C SER A 298 -2.95 -1.65 9.68
N ASP A 299 -3.39 -2.62 10.47
CA ASP A 299 -4.30 -2.39 11.60
C ASP A 299 -3.69 -1.44 12.63
N ALA A 300 -2.46 -1.70 13.06
CA ALA A 300 -1.75 -0.85 14.02
C ALA A 300 -1.54 0.57 13.47
N GLY A 301 -1.08 0.70 12.24
CA GLY A 301 -0.82 2.00 11.60
C GLY A 301 -2.08 2.82 11.39
N ARG A 302 -3.19 2.21 10.99
CA ARG A 302 -4.48 2.89 10.82
C ARG A 302 -5.07 3.31 12.16
N THR A 303 -4.96 2.47 13.18
CA THR A 303 -5.38 2.81 14.55
C THR A 303 -4.62 4.01 15.07
N ILE A 304 -3.30 4.02 14.97
CA ILE A 304 -2.47 5.15 15.41
C ILE A 304 -2.77 6.41 14.59
N ALA A 305 -2.88 6.30 13.27
CA ALA A 305 -3.15 7.44 12.40
C ALA A 305 -4.49 8.09 12.74
N TYR A 306 -5.53 7.29 12.96
CA TYR A 306 -6.85 7.79 13.36
C TYR A 306 -6.77 8.58 14.68
N HIS A 307 -6.12 8.02 15.69
CA HIS A 307 -5.97 8.69 16.98
C HIS A 307 -5.10 9.95 16.90
N ALA A 308 -4.02 9.93 16.11
CA ALA A 308 -3.15 11.09 15.91
C ALA A 308 -3.89 12.25 15.24
N GLU A 309 -4.66 11.98 14.19
CA GLU A 309 -5.46 12.99 13.49
C GLU A 309 -6.56 13.56 14.38
N THR A 310 -7.26 12.69 15.10
CA THR A 310 -8.31 13.09 16.04
C THR A 310 -7.73 13.90 17.19
N GLY A 311 -6.62 13.45 17.78
CA GLY A 311 -5.94 14.14 18.87
C GLY A 311 -5.41 15.50 18.47
N LEU A 312 -4.78 15.59 17.30
CA LEU A 312 -4.27 16.87 16.77
C LEU A 312 -5.42 17.86 16.55
N ARG A 313 -6.51 17.44 15.95
CA ARG A 313 -7.72 18.26 15.74
C ARG A 313 -8.32 18.68 17.08
N THR A 314 -8.45 17.79 18.04
CA THR A 314 -8.95 18.10 19.38
C THR A 314 -8.08 19.13 20.08
N ALA A 315 -6.76 19.00 19.99
CA ALA A 315 -5.81 19.94 20.56
C ALA A 315 -5.93 21.34 19.92
N GLN A 316 -6.06 21.41 18.60
CA GLN A 316 -6.26 22.66 17.87
C GLN A 316 -7.59 23.35 18.27
N ASN A 317 -8.66 22.57 18.41
CA ASN A 317 -9.98 23.09 18.81
C ASN A 317 -10.03 23.53 20.28
N ALA A 318 -9.19 22.97 21.14
CA ALA A 318 -9.10 23.39 22.55
C ALA A 318 -8.42 24.75 22.75
N LEU A 319 -7.78 25.30 21.69
CA LEU A 319 -7.09 26.57 21.77
C LEU A 319 -8.05 27.75 21.53
N PRO A 320 -7.92 28.88 22.27
CA PRO A 320 -8.71 30.05 21.98
C PRO A 320 -8.35 30.61 20.60
N ARG A 321 -9.37 30.89 19.80
CA ARG A 321 -9.21 31.53 18.49
C ARG A 321 -8.63 32.94 18.67
N ARG A 322 -7.58 33.25 17.89
CA ARG A 322 -6.94 34.58 17.92
C ARG A 322 -7.62 35.53 16.93
N GLY A 323 -7.76 36.80 17.32
CA GLY A 323 -8.21 37.92 16.47
C GLY A 323 -9.63 38.40 16.72
N ILE A 324 -10.08 39.39 15.96
CA ILE A 324 -11.40 40.05 16.06
C ILE A 324 -12.56 39.04 15.87
N SER A 325 -12.31 37.94 15.15
CA SER A 325 -13.25 36.84 14.98
C SER A 325 -13.56 36.10 16.29
N ALA A 326 -12.67 36.15 17.29
CA ALA A 326 -12.89 35.55 18.60
C ALA A 326 -13.97 36.27 19.42
N LEU A 327 -14.20 37.52 19.14
CA LEU A 327 -15.18 38.38 19.82
C LEU A 327 -16.59 38.30 19.22
N VAL A 328 -16.72 37.77 17.99
CA VAL A 328 -17.95 37.97 17.19
C VAL A 328 -18.83 36.75 17.10
N ARG A 329 -18.36 35.49 17.34
CA ARG A 329 -19.22 34.29 17.20
C ARG A 329 -18.89 33.20 18.20
N ARG A 330 -19.80 32.97 19.15
CA ARG A 330 -19.93 31.64 19.78
C ARG A 330 -20.25 30.65 18.67
N PRO A 331 -19.61 29.44 18.61
CA PRO A 331 -19.96 28.42 17.64
C PRO A 331 -21.46 28.15 17.73
N LYS A 332 -22.17 28.31 16.62
CA LYS A 332 -23.60 28.04 16.56
C LYS A 332 -23.78 26.56 16.22
N ARG A 333 -24.73 25.91 16.90
CA ARG A 333 -25.20 24.60 16.48
C ARG A 333 -26.06 24.75 15.23
N ARG A 334 -25.69 24.11 14.14
CA ARG A 334 -26.41 24.10 12.88
C ARG A 334 -27.04 22.74 12.67
N PRO A 335 -28.38 22.61 12.69
CA PRO A 335 -29.05 21.38 12.40
C PRO A 335 -28.73 20.90 10.97
N LEU A 336 -28.46 19.61 10.83
CA LEU A 336 -28.19 18.96 9.53
C LEU A 336 -29.24 17.88 9.23
N ASP A 337 -29.58 17.11 10.24
CA ASP A 337 -30.61 16.05 10.17
C ASP A 337 -31.20 15.80 11.56
N GLU A 338 -32.15 14.90 11.66
CA GLU A 338 -32.74 14.52 12.94
C GLU A 338 -31.69 13.94 13.90
N GLY A 339 -31.50 14.66 15.02
CA GLY A 339 -30.50 14.29 16.01
C GLY A 339 -29.06 14.61 15.66
N VAL A 340 -28.80 15.26 14.51
CA VAL A 340 -27.45 15.51 13.98
C VAL A 340 -27.24 17.01 13.74
N VAL A 341 -26.18 17.56 14.31
CA VAL A 341 -25.84 18.98 14.15
C VAL A 341 -24.35 19.15 13.83
N GLU A 342 -24.05 20.26 13.15
CA GLU A 342 -22.68 20.77 13.04
C GLU A 342 -22.41 21.67 14.26
N TYR A 343 -21.30 21.44 14.92
CA TYR A 343 -20.83 22.27 16.01
C TYR A 343 -19.31 22.33 16.03
N ASP A 344 -18.77 23.54 15.96
CA ASP A 344 -17.32 23.81 15.99
C ASP A 344 -16.49 23.03 14.97
N GLY A 345 -17.05 22.86 13.76
CA GLY A 345 -16.38 22.16 12.65
C GLY A 345 -16.44 20.64 12.73
N GLU A 346 -17.25 20.10 13.60
CA GLU A 346 -17.48 18.64 13.74
C GLU A 346 -18.97 18.30 13.65
N ILE A 347 -19.25 17.07 13.24
CA ILE A 347 -20.59 16.49 13.35
C ILE A 347 -20.75 15.93 14.74
N VAL A 348 -21.77 16.41 15.44
CA VAL A 348 -22.12 16.01 16.80
C VAL A 348 -23.61 15.72 16.93
N LEU A 349 -24.01 15.09 18.05
CA LEU A 349 -25.41 14.82 18.33
C LEU A 349 -26.13 16.09 18.80
N ALA A 350 -27.38 16.25 18.35
CA ALA A 350 -28.28 17.26 18.88
C ALA A 350 -28.54 16.99 20.38
N ARG A 351 -28.93 18.03 21.12
CA ARG A 351 -29.21 17.89 22.56
C ARG A 351 -30.41 16.99 22.85
N GLU A 352 -31.37 17.00 21.96
CA GLU A 352 -32.59 16.19 21.99
C GLU A 352 -32.43 14.79 21.34
N ALA A 353 -31.24 14.44 20.89
CA ALA A 353 -31.00 13.11 20.32
C ALA A 353 -31.15 12.02 21.39
N HIS A 354 -31.76 10.90 20.99
CA HIS A 354 -31.98 9.72 21.83
C HIS A 354 -31.26 8.51 21.25
N PRO A 355 -29.94 8.38 21.41
CA PRO A 355 -29.16 7.28 20.81
C PRO A 355 -29.68 5.89 21.17
N GLN A 356 -30.19 5.71 22.38
CA GLN A 356 -30.66 4.43 22.91
C GLN A 356 -31.90 3.88 22.20
N THR A 357 -32.65 4.72 21.51
CA THR A 357 -33.92 4.35 20.85
C THR A 357 -33.90 4.63 19.35
N ASP A 358 -32.78 5.06 18.79
CA ASP A 358 -32.63 5.46 17.39
C ASP A 358 -31.55 4.67 16.67
N PRO A 359 -31.88 3.48 16.14
CA PRO A 359 -30.90 2.63 15.46
C PRO A 359 -30.37 3.23 14.15
N GLY A 360 -31.09 4.16 13.52
CA GLY A 360 -30.66 4.85 12.30
C GLY A 360 -29.70 6.01 12.52
N LEU A 361 -29.44 6.39 13.76
CA LEU A 361 -28.65 7.58 14.08
C LEU A 361 -27.20 7.48 13.61
N VAL A 362 -26.58 6.30 13.67
CA VAL A 362 -25.20 6.07 13.19
C VAL A 362 -25.06 6.45 11.72
N LEU A 363 -25.95 5.95 10.88
CA LEU A 363 -25.91 6.22 9.44
C LEU A 363 -26.29 7.67 9.10
N ARG A 364 -27.21 8.30 9.85
CA ARG A 364 -27.50 9.72 9.67
C ARG A 364 -26.29 10.60 10.00
N VAL A 365 -25.57 10.29 11.09
CA VAL A 365 -24.32 10.98 11.43
C VAL A 365 -23.26 10.76 10.35
N ALA A 366 -23.12 9.54 9.88
CA ALA A 366 -22.19 9.21 8.80
C ALA A 366 -22.53 9.92 7.48
N ALA A 367 -23.81 9.94 7.10
CA ALA A 367 -24.28 10.65 5.90
C ALA A 367 -24.00 12.15 6.00
N ALA A 368 -24.26 12.78 7.13
CA ALA A 368 -23.97 14.19 7.37
C ALA A 368 -22.46 14.48 7.27
N SER A 369 -21.63 13.60 7.83
CA SER A 369 -20.16 13.72 7.74
C SER A 369 -19.67 13.61 6.30
N ALA A 370 -20.14 12.61 5.56
CA ALA A 370 -19.73 12.39 4.18
C ALA A 370 -20.19 13.53 3.25
N ASP A 371 -21.42 14.01 3.43
CA ASP A 371 -22.00 15.08 2.61
C ASP A 371 -21.32 16.44 2.84
N THR A 372 -21.04 16.76 4.09
CA THR A 372 -20.40 18.05 4.45
C THR A 372 -18.88 18.02 4.39
N GLY A 373 -18.27 16.84 4.40
CA GLY A 373 -16.82 16.69 4.54
C GLY A 373 -16.28 16.95 5.95
N LEU A 374 -17.16 17.23 6.91
CA LEU A 374 -16.78 17.47 8.30
C LEU A 374 -16.53 16.16 9.06
N PRO A 375 -15.51 16.12 9.92
CA PRO A 375 -15.24 14.94 10.73
C PRO A 375 -16.32 14.76 11.82
N ILE A 376 -16.53 13.51 12.20
CA ILE A 376 -17.40 13.17 13.34
C ILE A 376 -16.60 13.38 14.62
N GLY A 377 -17.17 14.04 15.60
CA GLY A 377 -16.53 14.25 16.89
C GLY A 377 -16.24 12.91 17.60
N ALA A 378 -15.07 12.79 18.22
CA ALA A 378 -14.67 11.56 18.92
C ALA A 378 -15.65 11.17 20.04
N ALA A 379 -16.11 12.13 20.82
CA ALA A 379 -17.13 11.89 21.87
C ALA A 379 -18.46 11.44 21.28
N THR A 380 -18.82 11.93 20.10
CA THR A 380 -20.03 11.49 19.38
C THR A 380 -19.90 10.04 18.95
N LEU A 381 -18.78 9.65 18.37
CA LEU A 381 -18.53 8.24 17.97
C LEU A 381 -18.60 7.30 19.17
N SER A 382 -18.00 7.69 20.30
CA SER A 382 -18.08 6.89 21.53
C SER A 382 -19.53 6.74 22.03
N ARG A 383 -20.30 7.82 22.05
CA ARG A 383 -21.72 7.77 22.44
C ARG A 383 -22.54 6.88 21.51
N LEU A 384 -22.30 6.95 20.21
CA LEU A 384 -22.97 6.09 19.23
C LEU A 384 -22.62 4.61 19.47
N ALA A 385 -21.33 4.30 19.63
CA ALA A 385 -20.87 2.93 19.87
C ALA A 385 -21.45 2.32 21.15
N ASP A 386 -21.57 3.13 22.21
CA ASP A 386 -22.04 2.67 23.51
C ASP A 386 -23.56 2.52 23.61
N ASN A 387 -24.31 3.30 22.86
CA ASN A 387 -25.73 3.47 23.15
C ASN A 387 -26.67 3.07 22.01
N VAL A 388 -26.24 3.17 20.75
CA VAL A 388 -27.14 2.93 19.61
C VAL A 388 -27.40 1.44 19.44
N PRO A 389 -28.68 1.00 19.39
CA PRO A 389 -29.01 -0.38 19.10
C PRO A 389 -28.73 -0.72 17.62
N ASP A 390 -28.58 -2.00 17.32
CA ASP A 390 -28.47 -2.47 15.94
C ASP A 390 -29.74 -2.17 15.13
N LEU A 391 -29.55 -1.97 13.84
CA LEU A 391 -30.64 -1.78 12.91
C LEU A 391 -31.53 -3.04 12.85
N PRO A 392 -32.84 -2.88 12.72
CA PRO A 392 -33.73 -4.03 12.50
C PRO A 392 -33.42 -4.70 11.16
N THR A 393 -33.73 -5.98 11.05
CA THR A 393 -33.56 -6.74 9.80
C THR A 393 -34.95 -7.06 9.22
N PRO A 394 -35.27 -6.67 7.99
CA PRO A 394 -34.46 -5.84 7.09
C PRO A 394 -34.30 -4.38 7.57
N TRP A 395 -33.30 -3.68 7.07
CA TRP A 395 -33.10 -2.27 7.40
C TRP A 395 -34.28 -1.41 6.96
N PRO A 396 -34.62 -0.36 7.72
CA PRO A 396 -35.49 0.70 7.23
C PRO A 396 -34.91 1.36 5.97
N ARG A 397 -35.77 1.79 5.07
CA ARG A 397 -35.37 2.42 3.82
C ARG A 397 -34.45 3.61 4.03
N GLU A 398 -34.76 4.43 5.02
CA GLU A 398 -33.98 5.61 5.39
C GLU A 398 -32.53 5.25 5.76
N ALA A 399 -32.29 4.13 6.42
CA ALA A 399 -30.94 3.67 6.76
C ALA A 399 -30.15 3.28 5.51
N LEU A 400 -30.79 2.63 4.55
CA LEU A 400 -30.18 2.32 3.26
C LEU A 400 -29.87 3.61 2.47
N ASP A 401 -30.79 4.56 2.45
CA ASP A 401 -30.59 5.85 1.76
C ASP A 401 -29.40 6.61 2.37
N ASP A 402 -29.25 6.61 3.69
CA ASP A 402 -28.08 7.21 4.37
C ASP A 402 -26.76 6.50 4.02
N LEU A 403 -26.76 5.17 3.97
CA LEU A 403 -25.60 4.41 3.50
C LEU A 403 -25.21 4.80 2.07
N LEU A 404 -26.20 4.96 1.19
CA LEU A 404 -25.95 5.38 -0.20
C LEU A 404 -25.39 6.80 -0.28
N VAL A 405 -25.81 7.72 0.57
CA VAL A 405 -25.20 9.05 0.68
C VAL A 405 -23.73 8.93 1.04
N VAL A 406 -23.36 8.09 2.00
CA VAL A 406 -21.95 7.86 2.37
C VAL A 406 -21.16 7.29 1.19
N LEU A 407 -21.65 6.24 0.54
CA LEU A 407 -20.93 5.54 -0.52
C LEU A 407 -20.74 6.43 -1.77
N LEU A 408 -21.69 7.28 -2.08
CA LEU A 408 -21.68 8.15 -3.26
C LEU A 408 -21.14 9.56 -2.99
N ALA A 409 -20.68 9.83 -1.78
CA ALA A 409 -20.11 11.13 -1.43
C ALA A 409 -18.76 11.44 -2.09
N GLY A 410 -18.13 10.45 -2.72
CA GLY A 410 -16.80 10.60 -3.30
C GLY A 410 -15.69 10.51 -2.24
N PRO A 411 -14.62 11.33 -2.32
CA PRO A 411 -13.46 11.22 -1.44
C PRO A 411 -13.75 11.34 0.05
N THR A 412 -14.80 12.05 0.45
CA THR A 412 -15.19 12.22 1.86
C THR A 412 -15.70 10.91 2.50
N ALA A 413 -16.19 9.98 1.69
CA ALA A 413 -16.60 8.64 2.16
C ALA A 413 -15.48 7.90 2.90
N VAL A 414 -14.25 8.09 2.47
CA VAL A 414 -13.08 7.42 3.05
C VAL A 414 -12.92 7.72 4.52
N ASN A 415 -12.89 9.00 4.88
CA ASN A 415 -12.69 9.40 6.27
C ASN A 415 -13.88 9.02 7.16
N THR A 416 -15.08 9.08 6.61
CA THR A 416 -16.31 8.69 7.32
C THR A 416 -16.31 7.19 7.62
N ILE A 417 -16.06 6.35 6.64
CA ILE A 417 -16.02 4.90 6.82
C ILE A 417 -14.87 4.51 7.75
N GLU A 418 -13.69 5.13 7.60
CA GLU A 418 -12.55 4.89 8.48
C GLU A 418 -12.89 5.21 9.95
N ALA A 419 -13.56 6.33 10.20
CA ALA A 419 -13.99 6.70 11.55
C ALA A 419 -14.97 5.68 12.15
N LEU A 420 -15.92 5.20 11.36
CA LEU A 420 -16.86 4.16 11.79
C LEU A 420 -16.16 2.82 12.03
N ASP A 421 -15.21 2.46 11.16
CA ASP A 421 -14.49 1.18 11.26
C ASP A 421 -13.57 1.15 12.49
N ARG A 422 -12.81 2.21 12.72
CA ARG A 422 -11.89 2.28 13.87
C ARG A 422 -12.60 2.41 15.21
N THR A 423 -13.87 2.73 15.24
CA THR A 423 -14.70 2.78 16.44
C THR A 423 -15.64 1.58 16.60
N GLY A 424 -15.54 0.60 15.72
CA GLY A 424 -16.31 -0.65 15.75
C GLY A 424 -17.73 -0.56 15.19
N LEU A 425 -18.18 0.64 14.80
CA LEU A 425 -19.53 0.85 14.27
C LEU A 425 -19.71 0.24 12.89
N TRP A 426 -18.71 0.31 12.03
CA TRP A 426 -18.76 -0.25 10.67
C TRP A 426 -18.94 -1.78 10.68
N GLY A 427 -18.20 -2.47 11.55
CA GLY A 427 -18.30 -3.92 11.70
C GLY A 427 -19.66 -4.40 12.23
N ARG A 428 -20.38 -3.56 12.96
CA ARG A 428 -21.77 -3.84 13.39
C ARG A 428 -22.76 -3.74 12.23
N LEU A 429 -22.51 -2.83 11.27
CA LEU A 429 -23.32 -2.69 10.06
C LEU A 429 -23.04 -3.82 9.07
N LEU A 430 -21.78 -4.17 8.92
CA LEU A 430 -21.27 -5.19 7.98
C LEU A 430 -20.30 -6.14 8.69
N PRO A 431 -20.79 -7.16 9.42
CA PRO A 431 -19.95 -8.15 10.10
C PRO A 431 -19.02 -8.90 9.15
N GLU A 432 -19.43 -9.08 7.90
CA GLU A 432 -18.66 -9.77 6.85
C GLU A 432 -17.38 -9.02 6.46
N TRP A 433 -17.28 -7.74 6.83
CA TRP A 433 -16.11 -6.90 6.60
C TRP A 433 -14.85 -7.37 7.32
N ASP A 434 -14.99 -8.12 8.40
CA ASP A 434 -13.87 -8.56 9.23
C ASP A 434 -12.82 -9.38 8.45
N ALA A 435 -13.25 -10.18 7.48
CA ALA A 435 -12.35 -10.97 6.65
C ALA A 435 -11.48 -10.13 5.72
N VAL A 436 -11.97 -8.99 5.24
CA VAL A 436 -11.25 -8.09 4.33
C VAL A 436 -10.57 -6.93 5.04
N ARG A 437 -10.90 -6.68 6.32
CA ARG A 437 -10.28 -5.60 7.10
C ARG A 437 -8.78 -5.78 7.17
N ASP A 438 -8.05 -4.73 6.77
CA ASP A 438 -6.59 -4.69 6.76
C ASP A 438 -5.92 -5.81 5.96
N LEU A 439 -6.66 -6.51 5.11
CA LEU A 439 -6.13 -7.60 4.31
C LEU A 439 -5.18 -7.04 3.25
N PRO A 440 -3.89 -7.42 3.29
CA PRO A 440 -2.93 -6.92 2.32
C PRO A 440 -3.22 -7.49 0.93
N PRO A 441 -2.99 -6.71 -0.13
CA PRO A 441 -3.13 -7.20 -1.49
C PRO A 441 -2.04 -8.23 -1.78
N ARG A 442 -2.37 -9.27 -2.53
CA ARG A 442 -1.40 -10.26 -3.01
C ARG A 442 -0.81 -9.90 -4.36
N ASP A 443 -1.53 -9.11 -5.14
CA ASP A 443 -1.09 -8.61 -6.44
C ASP A 443 -0.39 -7.25 -6.30
N VAL A 444 0.77 -7.13 -6.95
CA VAL A 444 1.62 -5.91 -6.92
C VAL A 444 0.92 -4.70 -7.54
N SER A 445 -0.06 -4.91 -8.41
CA SER A 445 -0.83 -3.84 -9.03
C SER A 445 -1.75 -3.10 -8.04
N HIS A 446 -2.12 -3.73 -6.94
CA HIS A 446 -3.00 -3.16 -5.94
C HIS A 446 -2.23 -2.26 -4.97
N LYS A 447 -2.67 -1.01 -4.89
CA LYS A 447 -2.09 0.01 -4.02
C LYS A 447 -2.55 -0.11 -2.56
N TRP A 448 -3.76 -0.61 -2.34
CA TRP A 448 -4.47 -0.56 -1.08
C TRP A 448 -4.65 -1.95 -0.45
N THR A 449 -4.89 -2.00 0.86
CA THR A 449 -5.53 -3.15 1.48
C THR A 449 -6.90 -3.40 0.87
N VAL A 450 -7.40 -4.64 0.93
CA VAL A 450 -8.67 -5.01 0.26
C VAL A 450 -9.83 -4.15 0.75
N ASP A 451 -9.98 -3.94 2.05
CA ASP A 451 -11.03 -3.08 2.61
C ASP A 451 -10.92 -1.63 2.11
N ARG A 452 -9.71 -1.07 2.04
CA ARG A 452 -9.51 0.27 1.50
C ARG A 452 -9.77 0.32 -0.01
N HIS A 453 -9.35 -0.70 -0.74
CA HIS A 453 -9.63 -0.83 -2.17
C HIS A 453 -11.14 -0.79 -2.46
N ILE A 454 -11.92 -1.52 -1.68
CA ILE A 454 -13.40 -1.53 -1.79
C ILE A 454 -13.98 -0.12 -1.58
N VAL A 455 -13.52 0.59 -0.57
CA VAL A 455 -13.95 1.97 -0.32
C VAL A 455 -13.54 2.90 -1.46
N GLU A 456 -12.32 2.80 -1.96
CA GLU A 456 -11.83 3.57 -3.10
C GLU A 456 -12.61 3.23 -4.39
N THR A 457 -13.06 2.00 -4.55
CA THR A 457 -13.96 1.62 -5.66
C THR A 457 -15.27 2.38 -5.57
N ALA A 458 -15.88 2.50 -4.40
CA ALA A 458 -17.06 3.32 -4.20
C ALA A 458 -16.80 4.80 -4.50
N VAL A 459 -15.66 5.34 -4.09
CA VAL A 459 -15.23 6.71 -4.42
C VAL A 459 -15.15 6.92 -5.93
N ASN A 460 -14.58 5.99 -6.66
CA ASN A 460 -14.47 6.06 -8.12
C ASN A 460 -15.79 5.76 -8.83
N ALA A 461 -16.73 5.08 -8.19
CA ALA A 461 -18.07 4.85 -8.74
C ALA A 461 -18.96 6.11 -8.66
N ALA A 462 -18.73 6.98 -7.67
CA ALA A 462 -19.53 8.18 -7.46
C ALA A 462 -19.67 9.08 -8.74
N PRO A 463 -18.61 9.39 -9.50
CA PRO A 463 -18.75 10.18 -10.72
C PRO A 463 -19.40 9.42 -11.89
N LEU A 464 -19.62 8.11 -11.76
CA LEU A 464 -20.18 7.25 -12.80
C LEU A 464 -21.70 7.01 -12.66
N THR A 465 -22.33 7.57 -11.65
CA THR A 465 -23.75 7.33 -11.34
C THR A 465 -24.70 7.72 -12.48
N THR A 466 -24.35 8.70 -13.28
CA THR A 466 -25.16 9.12 -14.44
C THR A 466 -25.03 8.19 -15.65
N ARG A 467 -24.08 7.26 -15.63
CA ARG A 467 -23.91 6.26 -16.70
C ARG A 467 -24.76 5.02 -16.52
N VAL A 468 -25.41 4.87 -15.37
CA VAL A 468 -26.21 3.69 -15.03
C VAL A 468 -27.62 4.11 -14.62
N ALA A 469 -28.60 3.23 -14.89
CA ALA A 469 -29.99 3.46 -14.47
C ALA A 469 -30.16 3.27 -12.95
N ARG A 470 -29.35 2.39 -12.35
CA ARG A 470 -29.43 1.99 -10.94
C ARG A 470 -28.13 2.35 -10.18
N SER A 471 -27.98 3.63 -9.87
CA SER A 471 -26.83 4.13 -9.11
C SER A 471 -26.71 3.54 -7.71
N ASP A 472 -27.82 3.18 -7.10
CA ASP A 472 -27.87 2.46 -5.82
C ASP A 472 -27.20 1.09 -5.90
N LEU A 473 -27.49 0.30 -6.92
CA LEU A 473 -26.87 -1.00 -7.15
C LEU A 473 -25.38 -0.87 -7.52
N LEU A 474 -25.01 0.18 -8.24
CA LEU A 474 -23.59 0.46 -8.53
C LEU A 474 -22.82 0.73 -7.24
N ALA A 475 -23.33 1.56 -6.35
CA ALA A 475 -22.70 1.90 -5.08
C ALA A 475 -22.55 0.67 -4.17
N ILE A 476 -23.60 -0.11 -4.01
CA ILE A 476 -23.58 -1.32 -3.18
C ILE A 476 -22.71 -2.40 -3.82
N GLY A 477 -22.75 -2.54 -5.13
CA GLY A 477 -21.88 -3.44 -5.88
C GLY A 477 -20.39 -3.08 -5.72
N ALA A 478 -20.07 -1.79 -5.77
CA ALA A 478 -18.71 -1.31 -5.50
C ALA A 478 -18.25 -1.66 -4.08
N LEU A 479 -19.13 -1.51 -3.09
CA LEU A 479 -18.84 -1.87 -1.70
C LEU A 479 -18.64 -3.38 -1.49
N LEU A 480 -19.31 -4.22 -2.26
CA LEU A 480 -19.38 -5.66 -2.00
C LEU A 480 -18.63 -6.54 -3.00
N HIS A 481 -18.09 -5.97 -4.10
CA HIS A 481 -17.54 -6.79 -5.19
C HIS A 481 -16.41 -7.73 -4.75
N ASP A 482 -15.59 -7.32 -3.80
CA ASP A 482 -14.46 -8.08 -3.26
C ASP A 482 -14.68 -8.64 -1.86
N ILE A 483 -15.92 -8.66 -1.36
CA ILE A 483 -16.23 -9.14 -0.01
C ILE A 483 -15.89 -10.61 0.22
N GLY A 484 -15.77 -11.39 -0.84
CA GLY A 484 -15.36 -12.79 -0.80
C GLY A 484 -13.88 -13.03 -0.57
N LYS A 485 -13.04 -12.00 -0.69
CA LYS A 485 -11.58 -12.13 -0.48
C LYS A 485 -11.23 -12.50 0.97
N GLY A 486 -10.05 -13.08 1.15
CA GLY A 486 -9.54 -13.48 2.47
C GLY A 486 -10.12 -14.78 3.03
N ARG A 487 -10.84 -15.58 2.25
CA ARG A 487 -11.54 -16.80 2.69
C ARG A 487 -11.03 -18.09 2.05
N GLY A 488 -9.95 -18.02 1.27
CA GLY A 488 -9.24 -19.20 0.72
C GLY A 488 -9.94 -19.92 -0.44
N THR A 489 -10.95 -19.30 -1.06
CA THR A 489 -11.68 -19.82 -2.22
C THR A 489 -11.84 -18.74 -3.28
N ASP A 490 -12.37 -19.07 -4.45
CA ASP A 490 -12.70 -18.10 -5.48
C ASP A 490 -13.61 -17.00 -4.90
N HIS A 491 -13.08 -15.80 -4.83
CA HIS A 491 -13.76 -14.66 -4.21
C HIS A 491 -14.98 -14.17 -4.99
N CYS A 492 -15.02 -14.38 -6.32
CA CYS A 492 -16.16 -14.03 -7.14
C CYS A 492 -17.36 -14.92 -6.84
N VAL A 493 -17.14 -16.23 -6.76
CA VAL A 493 -18.18 -17.21 -6.44
C VAL A 493 -18.64 -17.06 -5.00
N LEU A 494 -17.72 -17.07 -4.06
CA LEU A 494 -18.05 -16.92 -2.64
C LEU A 494 -18.66 -15.54 -2.35
N GLY A 495 -18.13 -14.49 -2.95
CA GLY A 495 -18.67 -13.14 -2.81
C GLY A 495 -20.11 -13.05 -3.29
N ALA A 496 -20.45 -13.67 -4.42
CA ALA A 496 -21.81 -13.73 -4.93
C ALA A 496 -22.79 -14.44 -3.97
N GLU A 497 -22.32 -15.47 -3.27
CA GLU A 497 -23.10 -16.15 -2.23
C GLU A 497 -23.27 -15.30 -0.98
N LEU A 498 -22.19 -14.65 -0.51
CA LEU A 498 -22.21 -13.80 0.69
C LEU A 498 -23.09 -12.55 0.51
N VAL A 499 -23.16 -12.02 -0.69
CA VAL A 499 -23.96 -10.81 -1.00
C VAL A 499 -25.45 -11.05 -0.80
N ILE A 500 -25.96 -12.26 -1.01
CA ILE A 500 -27.38 -12.58 -0.88
C ILE A 500 -27.92 -12.22 0.52
N PRO A 501 -27.41 -12.80 1.62
CA PRO A 501 -27.90 -12.44 2.95
C PRO A 501 -27.60 -10.98 3.33
N ILE A 502 -26.51 -10.40 2.83
CA ILE A 502 -26.20 -8.98 3.07
C ILE A 502 -27.26 -8.10 2.41
N ALA A 503 -27.57 -8.32 1.13
CA ALA A 503 -28.55 -7.54 0.39
C ALA A 503 -29.96 -7.67 0.94
N GLU A 504 -30.36 -8.87 1.40
CA GLU A 504 -31.62 -9.11 2.08
C GLU A 504 -31.69 -8.32 3.40
N ARG A 505 -30.61 -8.31 4.18
CA ARG A 505 -30.48 -7.52 5.41
C ARG A 505 -30.59 -6.02 5.15
N LEU A 506 -30.02 -5.52 4.04
CA LEU A 506 -30.15 -4.14 3.62
C LEU A 506 -31.58 -3.76 3.18
N GLY A 507 -32.46 -4.71 3.00
CA GLY A 507 -33.86 -4.50 2.61
C GLY A 507 -34.07 -4.37 1.10
N LEU A 508 -33.18 -4.92 0.29
CA LEU A 508 -33.34 -4.92 -1.17
C LEU A 508 -34.39 -5.93 -1.63
N SER A 509 -35.00 -5.64 -2.79
CA SER A 509 -35.96 -6.55 -3.43
C SER A 509 -35.26 -7.84 -3.87
N PRO A 510 -35.94 -8.98 -3.99
CA PRO A 510 -35.36 -10.21 -4.50
C PRO A 510 -34.66 -10.07 -5.84
N GLN A 511 -35.20 -9.25 -6.74
CA GLN A 511 -34.61 -8.98 -8.04
C GLN A 511 -33.30 -8.20 -7.91
N ASP A 512 -33.24 -7.21 -7.03
CA ASP A 512 -32.02 -6.45 -6.76
C ASP A 512 -30.95 -7.30 -6.07
N VAL A 513 -31.35 -8.21 -5.19
CA VAL A 513 -30.46 -9.20 -4.56
C VAL A 513 -29.79 -10.06 -5.63
N ASP A 514 -30.57 -10.59 -6.58
CA ASP A 514 -30.05 -11.39 -7.69
C ASP A 514 -29.09 -10.57 -8.57
N THR A 515 -29.45 -9.33 -8.89
CA THR A 515 -28.60 -8.44 -9.68
C THR A 515 -27.28 -8.17 -9.00
N LEU A 516 -27.27 -7.89 -7.70
CA LEU A 516 -26.03 -7.68 -6.93
C LEU A 516 -25.18 -8.95 -6.87
N SER A 517 -25.77 -10.11 -6.66
CA SER A 517 -25.07 -11.39 -6.67
C SER A 517 -24.36 -11.61 -8.00
N GLU A 518 -25.05 -11.38 -9.10
CA GLU A 518 -24.47 -11.48 -10.45
C GLU A 518 -23.41 -10.41 -10.74
N MET A 519 -23.57 -9.19 -10.22
CA MET A 519 -22.52 -8.17 -10.30
C MET A 519 -21.22 -8.64 -9.62
N VAL A 520 -21.32 -9.18 -8.43
CA VAL A 520 -20.15 -9.67 -7.69
C VAL A 520 -19.53 -10.87 -8.39
N ARG A 521 -20.36 -11.81 -8.86
CA ARG A 521 -19.90 -12.98 -9.61
C ARG A 521 -19.10 -12.65 -10.85
N HIS A 522 -19.52 -11.62 -11.58
CA HIS A 522 -19.02 -11.27 -12.91
C HIS A 522 -18.22 -9.96 -12.94
N HIS A 523 -17.81 -9.41 -11.78
CA HIS A 523 -17.15 -8.11 -11.77
C HIS A 523 -15.81 -8.06 -12.54
N LEU A 524 -15.16 -9.21 -12.71
CA LEU A 524 -13.92 -9.35 -13.49
C LEU A 524 -14.15 -9.74 -14.95
N LEU A 525 -15.39 -10.09 -15.33
CA LEU A 525 -15.68 -10.65 -16.66
C LEU A 525 -15.30 -9.69 -17.79
N LEU A 526 -15.73 -8.44 -17.72
CA LEU A 526 -15.49 -7.48 -18.80
C LEU A 526 -14.00 -7.12 -18.96
N PRO A 527 -13.26 -6.74 -17.91
CA PRO A 527 -11.85 -6.41 -18.05
C PRO A 527 -11.00 -7.61 -18.47
N ILE A 528 -11.28 -8.80 -17.98
CA ILE A 528 -10.56 -10.02 -18.37
C ILE A 528 -10.85 -10.34 -19.84
N THR A 529 -12.10 -10.41 -20.23
CA THR A 529 -12.48 -10.72 -21.61
C THR A 529 -11.92 -9.69 -22.60
N ALA A 530 -12.03 -8.40 -22.29
CA ALA A 530 -11.56 -7.34 -23.17
C ALA A 530 -10.05 -7.38 -23.41
N THR A 531 -9.27 -7.79 -22.41
CA THR A 531 -7.80 -7.81 -22.49
C THR A 531 -7.21 -9.13 -22.96
N ARG A 532 -8.00 -10.23 -22.94
CA ARG A 532 -7.52 -11.59 -23.20
C ARG A 532 -8.12 -12.27 -24.40
N ASN A 533 -9.21 -11.74 -24.95
CA ASN A 533 -9.93 -12.36 -26.07
C ASN A 533 -9.92 -11.46 -27.33
N ASP A 534 -10.10 -12.08 -28.47
CA ASP A 534 -10.34 -11.35 -29.72
C ASP A 534 -11.76 -10.78 -29.72
N LEU A 535 -11.86 -9.46 -29.69
CA LEU A 535 -13.16 -8.76 -29.68
C LEU A 535 -13.86 -8.82 -31.06
N ASN A 536 -13.13 -9.10 -32.12
CA ASN A 536 -13.70 -9.23 -33.46
C ASN A 536 -14.37 -10.59 -33.67
N ASP A 537 -14.05 -11.60 -32.85
CA ASP A 537 -14.75 -12.87 -32.88
C ASP A 537 -16.15 -12.73 -32.26
N PRO A 538 -17.22 -13.00 -33.02
CA PRO A 538 -18.59 -12.93 -32.51
C PRO A 538 -18.82 -13.77 -31.26
N LYS A 539 -18.14 -14.91 -31.13
CA LYS A 539 -18.25 -15.81 -29.97
C LYS A 539 -17.85 -15.16 -28.66
N THR A 540 -16.92 -14.20 -28.70
CA THR A 540 -16.49 -13.47 -27.50
C THR A 540 -17.65 -12.69 -26.89
N SER A 541 -18.36 -11.90 -27.71
CA SER A 541 -19.51 -11.10 -27.26
C SER A 541 -20.73 -11.97 -26.94
N GLU A 542 -20.94 -13.07 -27.69
CA GLU A 542 -22.01 -14.02 -27.44
C GLU A 542 -21.81 -14.73 -26.09
N ALA A 543 -20.59 -15.16 -25.76
CA ALA A 543 -20.28 -15.81 -24.49
C ALA A 543 -20.49 -14.88 -23.29
N VAL A 544 -20.10 -13.61 -23.41
CA VAL A 544 -20.36 -12.61 -22.37
C VAL A 544 -21.87 -12.37 -22.21
N SER A 545 -22.60 -12.22 -23.30
CA SER A 545 -24.06 -12.03 -23.27
C SER A 545 -24.75 -13.21 -22.59
N GLU A 546 -24.35 -14.44 -22.92
CA GLU A 546 -24.88 -15.65 -22.31
C GLU A 546 -24.57 -15.71 -20.80
N ALA A 547 -23.32 -15.44 -20.39
CA ALA A 547 -22.93 -15.40 -18.99
C ALA A 547 -23.77 -14.39 -18.18
N LEU A 548 -24.16 -13.27 -18.76
CA LEU A 548 -24.98 -12.25 -18.14
C LEU A 548 -26.51 -12.46 -18.33
N GLY A 549 -26.92 -13.59 -18.90
CA GLY A 549 -28.32 -13.90 -19.15
C GLY A 549 -29.01 -12.93 -20.11
N GLY A 550 -28.25 -12.25 -20.95
CA GLY A 550 -28.76 -11.25 -21.91
C GLY A 550 -29.30 -9.99 -21.26
N ASP A 551 -28.93 -9.68 -20.01
CA ASP A 551 -29.41 -8.51 -19.25
C ASP A 551 -28.57 -7.24 -19.53
N PRO A 552 -29.12 -6.26 -20.27
CA PRO A 552 -28.41 -5.03 -20.58
C PRO A 552 -28.14 -4.14 -19.35
N GLN A 553 -28.98 -4.21 -18.32
CA GLN A 553 -28.79 -3.44 -17.09
C GLN A 553 -27.60 -3.97 -16.28
N LEU A 554 -27.47 -5.29 -16.19
CA LEU A 554 -26.32 -5.93 -15.55
C LEU A 554 -25.03 -5.58 -16.28
N LEU A 555 -25.03 -5.60 -17.62
CA LEU A 555 -23.89 -5.20 -18.44
C LEU A 555 -23.47 -3.76 -18.18
N GLU A 556 -24.42 -2.83 -18.12
CA GLU A 556 -24.18 -1.42 -17.84
C GLU A 556 -23.56 -1.23 -16.44
N LEU A 557 -24.07 -1.90 -15.43
CA LEU A 557 -23.54 -1.87 -14.06
C LEU A 557 -22.12 -2.42 -14.00
N LEU A 558 -21.86 -3.54 -14.65
CA LEU A 558 -20.53 -4.16 -14.72
C LEU A 558 -19.52 -3.27 -15.45
N HIS A 559 -19.93 -2.57 -16.48
CA HIS A 559 -19.07 -1.61 -17.19
C HIS A 559 -18.60 -0.48 -16.27
N ALA A 560 -19.53 0.14 -15.55
CA ALA A 560 -19.21 1.19 -14.59
C ALA A 560 -18.36 0.65 -13.41
N LEU A 561 -18.70 -0.51 -12.91
CA LEU A 561 -17.95 -1.17 -11.82
C LEU A 561 -16.53 -1.50 -12.25
N ALA A 562 -16.32 -2.01 -13.46
CA ALA A 562 -14.97 -2.32 -13.98
C ALA A 562 -14.08 -1.08 -14.07
N GLU A 563 -14.61 0.07 -14.44
CA GLU A 563 -13.89 1.33 -14.44
C GLU A 563 -13.53 1.77 -13.02
N ALA A 564 -14.52 1.75 -12.11
CA ALA A 564 -14.33 2.17 -10.72
C ALA A 564 -13.31 1.28 -9.98
N ASP A 565 -13.42 -0.03 -10.14
CA ASP A 565 -12.51 -1.02 -9.56
C ASP A 565 -11.08 -0.86 -10.11
N SER A 566 -10.91 -0.77 -11.42
CA SER A 566 -9.59 -0.61 -12.03
C SER A 566 -8.90 0.69 -11.62
N LYS A 567 -9.63 1.80 -11.49
CA LYS A 567 -9.10 3.07 -10.99
C LYS A 567 -8.69 2.98 -9.52
N ALA A 568 -9.43 2.22 -8.73
CA ALA A 568 -9.12 1.97 -7.33
C ALA A 568 -7.92 1.03 -7.12
N THR A 569 -7.65 0.14 -8.07
CA THR A 569 -6.56 -0.82 -7.99
C THR A 569 -5.20 -0.12 -7.95
N GLY A 570 -4.94 0.79 -8.89
CA GLY A 570 -3.69 1.52 -8.91
C GLY A 570 -3.55 2.46 -10.11
N PRO A 571 -2.51 3.31 -10.09
CA PRO A 571 -2.24 4.21 -11.21
C PRO A 571 -1.98 3.41 -12.50
N GLY A 572 -2.64 3.80 -13.58
CA GLY A 572 -2.45 3.21 -14.91
C GLY A 572 -3.17 1.89 -15.16
N VAL A 573 -3.84 1.30 -14.16
CA VAL A 573 -4.63 0.07 -14.33
C VAL A 573 -5.82 0.32 -15.27
N TRP A 574 -6.48 1.47 -15.16
CA TRP A 574 -7.48 1.93 -16.12
C TRP A 574 -6.84 2.89 -17.12
N SER A 575 -6.11 2.34 -18.09
CA SER A 575 -5.56 3.13 -19.19
C SER A 575 -6.64 3.46 -20.21
N ASP A 576 -6.43 4.51 -21.04
CA ASP A 576 -7.33 4.84 -22.14
C ASP A 576 -7.51 3.67 -23.12
N TRP A 577 -6.47 2.87 -23.26
CA TRP A 577 -6.50 1.66 -24.08
C TRP A 577 -7.44 0.60 -23.50
N LYS A 578 -7.30 0.29 -22.23
CA LYS A 578 -8.19 -0.66 -21.53
C LYS A 578 -9.63 -0.17 -21.54
N ALA A 579 -9.83 1.12 -21.29
CA ALA A 579 -11.14 1.74 -21.38
C ALA A 579 -11.78 1.57 -22.76
N SER A 580 -11.01 1.77 -23.84
CA SER A 580 -11.48 1.57 -25.21
C SER A 580 -11.85 0.13 -25.51
N LEU A 581 -11.03 -0.83 -25.05
CA LEU A 581 -11.30 -2.26 -25.24
C LEU A 581 -12.59 -2.68 -24.52
N VAL A 582 -12.75 -2.27 -23.26
CA VAL A 582 -13.95 -2.61 -22.49
C VAL A 582 -15.19 -1.94 -23.11
N ALA A 583 -15.09 -0.68 -23.53
CA ALA A 583 -16.19 0.01 -24.19
C ALA A 583 -16.60 -0.66 -25.50
N ASP A 584 -15.64 -1.12 -26.31
CA ASP A 584 -15.94 -1.86 -27.54
C ASP A 584 -16.61 -3.20 -27.24
N LEU A 585 -16.12 -3.94 -26.27
CA LEU A 585 -16.75 -5.19 -25.83
C LEU A 585 -18.20 -4.94 -25.37
N VAL A 586 -18.43 -3.93 -24.55
CA VAL A 586 -19.76 -3.58 -24.05
C VAL A 586 -20.69 -3.21 -25.20
N ARG A 587 -20.23 -2.41 -26.15
CA ARG A 587 -21.00 -2.05 -27.35
C ARG A 587 -21.42 -3.29 -28.15
N ARG A 588 -20.49 -4.22 -28.38
CA ARG A 588 -20.75 -5.47 -29.09
C ARG A 588 -21.72 -6.37 -28.33
N CYS A 589 -21.56 -6.51 -27.02
CA CYS A 589 -22.49 -7.26 -26.18
C CYS A 589 -23.90 -6.67 -26.22
N ARG A 590 -24.05 -5.35 -26.19
CA ARG A 590 -25.35 -4.69 -26.36
C ARG A 590 -26.02 -5.03 -27.69
N MET A 591 -25.26 -5.06 -28.78
CA MET A 591 -25.77 -5.46 -30.09
C MET A 591 -26.24 -6.92 -30.06
N VAL A 592 -25.49 -7.83 -29.50
CA VAL A 592 -25.90 -9.23 -29.34
C VAL A 592 -27.19 -9.34 -28.54
N MET A 593 -27.27 -8.64 -27.40
CA MET A 593 -28.45 -8.65 -26.52
C MET A 593 -29.70 -8.05 -27.21
N ALA A 594 -29.51 -7.09 -28.12
CA ALA A 594 -30.56 -6.50 -28.90
C ALA A 594 -30.93 -7.31 -30.17
N GLY A 595 -30.22 -8.40 -30.46
CA GLY A 595 -30.38 -9.19 -31.68
C GLY A 595 -29.89 -8.47 -32.91
N GLU A 596 -29.05 -7.45 -32.80
CA GLU A 596 -28.45 -6.71 -33.90
C GLU A 596 -27.23 -7.45 -34.45
N PRO A 597 -26.97 -7.39 -35.78
CA PRO A 597 -25.77 -8.01 -36.33
C PRO A 597 -24.52 -7.31 -35.87
N LEU A 598 -23.55 -8.09 -35.43
CA LEU A 598 -22.22 -7.56 -35.04
C LEU A 598 -21.51 -6.98 -36.29
N PRO A 599 -20.72 -5.90 -36.12
CA PRO A 599 -19.84 -5.43 -37.17
C PRO A 599 -18.92 -6.59 -37.57
N GLN A 600 -18.91 -6.95 -38.84
CA GLN A 600 -17.91 -7.87 -39.34
C GLN A 600 -16.54 -7.26 -39.15
N ALA A 601 -15.55 -8.07 -38.74
CA ALA A 601 -14.17 -7.64 -38.80
C ALA A 601 -13.94 -7.03 -40.16
N GLU A 602 -13.51 -5.76 -40.22
CA GLU A 602 -13.20 -5.15 -41.51
C GLU A 602 -12.17 -6.07 -42.16
N PRO A 603 -12.48 -6.60 -43.34
CA PRO A 603 -11.47 -7.35 -44.09
C PRO A 603 -10.30 -6.39 -44.26
N THR A 604 -9.08 -6.88 -44.14
CA THR A 604 -7.85 -6.13 -44.38
C THR A 604 -8.10 -5.12 -45.50
N THR A 605 -7.94 -3.84 -45.20
CA THR A 605 -8.37 -2.79 -46.12
C THR A 605 -7.86 -3.06 -47.55
N PRO A 606 -8.65 -2.88 -48.59
CA PRO A 606 -8.23 -3.13 -49.98
C PRO A 606 -6.89 -2.44 -50.33
N HIS A 607 -6.58 -1.33 -49.63
CA HIS A 607 -5.32 -0.63 -49.75
C HIS A 607 -4.13 -1.47 -49.29
N TYR A 608 -4.19 -2.14 -48.13
CA TYR A 608 -3.12 -3.02 -47.64
C TYR A 608 -2.97 -4.29 -48.49
N LEU A 609 -4.09 -4.82 -48.97
CA LEU A 609 -4.05 -5.93 -49.93
C LEU A 609 -3.37 -5.55 -51.23
N SER A 610 -3.58 -4.33 -51.72
CA SER A 610 -2.89 -3.81 -52.91
C SER A 610 -1.39 -3.62 -52.69
N LEU A 611 -0.99 -3.19 -51.49
CA LEU A 611 0.45 -3.10 -51.09
C LEU A 611 1.08 -4.47 -50.95
N ALA A 612 0.35 -5.45 -50.44
CA ALA A 612 0.82 -6.82 -50.29
C ALA A 612 1.03 -7.56 -51.62
N ALA A 613 0.35 -7.13 -52.68
CA ALA A 613 0.37 -7.76 -53.99
C ALA A 613 1.74 -7.73 -54.69
N ASP A 614 2.61 -6.81 -54.38
CA ASP A 614 3.96 -6.71 -54.94
C ASP A 614 5.02 -7.56 -54.17
N HIS A 615 4.59 -8.24 -53.11
CA HIS A 615 5.45 -9.00 -52.18
C HIS A 615 6.66 -8.22 -51.63
N GLY A 616 6.55 -6.90 -51.59
CA GLY A 616 7.57 -5.97 -51.06
C GLY A 616 7.39 -5.70 -49.57
N VAL A 617 8.28 -4.87 -49.04
CA VAL A 617 8.18 -4.40 -47.65
C VAL A 617 7.60 -2.98 -47.63
N HIS A 618 6.50 -2.82 -46.94
CA HIS A 618 5.81 -1.55 -46.80
C HIS A 618 5.59 -1.20 -45.34
N VAL A 619 5.70 0.07 -44.97
CA VAL A 619 5.40 0.58 -43.65
C VAL A 619 4.57 1.84 -43.80
N GLU A 620 3.41 1.87 -43.18
CA GLU A 620 2.54 3.03 -43.10
C GLU A 620 2.25 3.42 -41.66
N ILE A 621 2.18 4.71 -41.41
CA ILE A 621 1.78 5.28 -40.13
C ILE A 621 0.53 6.13 -40.34
N LYS A 622 -0.52 5.85 -39.58
CA LYS A 622 -1.76 6.63 -39.58
C LYS A 622 -2.03 7.21 -38.21
N PRO A 623 -2.47 8.47 -38.12
CA PRO A 623 -2.93 9.01 -36.83
C PRO A 623 -4.16 8.26 -36.36
N GLY A 624 -4.19 7.96 -35.06
CA GLY A 624 -5.31 7.38 -34.35
C GLY A 624 -5.92 8.36 -33.36
N ASP A 625 -6.86 7.89 -32.57
CA ASP A 625 -7.47 8.68 -31.50
C ASP A 625 -6.54 8.81 -30.29
N ARG A 626 -6.53 9.99 -29.64
CA ARG A 626 -5.87 10.23 -28.35
C ARG A 626 -4.36 9.90 -28.30
N GLU A 627 -3.56 10.54 -29.15
CA GLU A 627 -2.09 10.35 -29.21
C GLU A 627 -1.63 8.95 -29.65
N ARG A 628 -2.53 8.09 -30.06
CA ARG A 628 -2.20 6.77 -30.61
C ARG A 628 -1.97 6.85 -32.11
N ILE A 629 -1.19 5.90 -32.59
CA ILE A 629 -0.80 5.80 -33.97
C ILE A 629 -1.01 4.34 -34.40
N TYR A 630 -1.54 4.17 -35.59
CA TYR A 630 -1.58 2.86 -36.23
C TYR A 630 -0.34 2.73 -37.12
N ALA A 631 0.52 1.76 -36.80
CA ALA A 631 1.67 1.40 -37.61
C ALA A 631 1.36 0.07 -38.32
N VAL A 632 1.36 0.08 -39.65
CA VAL A 632 1.13 -1.12 -40.45
C VAL A 632 2.43 -1.51 -41.14
N MET A 633 2.88 -2.72 -40.89
CA MET A 633 4.14 -3.28 -41.41
C MET A 633 3.80 -4.49 -42.28
N ILE A 634 4.08 -4.42 -43.56
CA ILE A 634 3.79 -5.45 -44.54
C ILE A 634 5.10 -6.03 -45.06
N ALA A 635 5.22 -7.34 -45.08
CA ALA A 635 6.38 -8.04 -45.61
C ALA A 635 6.02 -9.46 -46.01
N PRO A 636 6.80 -10.12 -46.88
CA PRO A 636 6.67 -11.56 -47.12
C PRO A 636 6.71 -12.33 -45.81
N ASP A 637 5.77 -13.25 -45.62
CA ASP A 637 5.67 -14.03 -44.39
C ASP A 637 6.93 -14.85 -44.18
N ALA A 638 7.53 -14.68 -43.01
CA ALA A 638 8.72 -15.38 -42.59
C ALA A 638 8.78 -15.50 -41.09
N ARG A 639 9.40 -16.58 -40.60
CA ARG A 639 9.62 -16.77 -39.18
C ARG A 639 10.46 -15.60 -38.60
N GLY A 640 10.06 -15.07 -37.46
CA GLY A 640 10.74 -13.97 -36.80
C GLY A 640 10.30 -12.57 -37.26
N LEU A 641 9.28 -12.48 -38.09
CA LEU A 641 8.82 -11.21 -38.62
C LEU A 641 8.20 -10.31 -37.52
N MET A 642 7.37 -10.87 -36.65
CA MET A 642 6.72 -10.13 -35.58
C MET A 642 7.73 -9.58 -34.58
N SER A 643 8.71 -10.37 -34.18
CA SER A 643 9.75 -9.93 -33.24
C SER A 643 10.62 -8.82 -33.84
N LYS A 644 10.96 -8.89 -35.11
CA LYS A 644 11.71 -7.86 -35.86
C LYS A 644 10.90 -6.57 -36.00
N ALA A 645 9.62 -6.67 -36.35
CA ALA A 645 8.71 -5.53 -36.42
C ALA A 645 8.57 -4.83 -35.05
N ALA A 646 8.31 -5.60 -33.99
CA ALA A 646 8.23 -5.07 -32.61
C ALA A 646 9.55 -4.43 -32.16
N ALA A 647 10.69 -5.03 -32.54
CA ALA A 647 12.01 -4.48 -32.23
C ALA A 647 12.27 -3.14 -32.92
N VAL A 648 11.92 -3.01 -34.19
CA VAL A 648 12.04 -1.74 -34.93
C VAL A 648 11.21 -0.65 -34.27
N LEU A 649 9.97 -0.95 -33.87
CA LEU A 649 9.11 0.00 -33.17
C LEU A 649 9.71 0.42 -31.83
N ALA A 650 10.24 -0.52 -31.04
CA ALA A 650 10.86 -0.24 -29.75
C ALA A 650 12.16 0.59 -29.91
N LEU A 651 12.97 0.33 -30.93
CA LEU A 651 14.18 1.12 -31.22
C LEU A 651 13.88 2.58 -31.54
N ASN A 652 12.69 2.85 -32.06
CA ASN A 652 12.21 4.20 -32.35
C ASN A 652 11.35 4.80 -31.22
N SER A 653 11.49 4.28 -30.03
CA SER A 653 10.78 4.77 -28.81
C SER A 653 9.26 4.78 -28.97
N LEU A 654 8.74 3.80 -29.65
CA LEU A 654 7.29 3.55 -29.77
C LEU A 654 6.87 2.45 -28.80
N ARG A 655 5.92 2.78 -27.95
CA ARG A 655 5.28 1.81 -27.05
C ARG A 655 4.16 1.10 -27.81
N VAL A 656 4.23 -0.21 -27.88
CA VAL A 656 3.18 -1.05 -28.47
C VAL A 656 2.09 -1.33 -27.45
N HIS A 657 0.84 -1.15 -27.82
CA HIS A 657 -0.34 -1.47 -27.01
C HIS A 657 -1.02 -2.74 -27.47
N SER A 658 -1.09 -2.94 -28.78
CA SER A 658 -1.58 -4.18 -29.36
C SER A 658 -0.95 -4.44 -30.71
N ALA A 659 -0.96 -5.69 -31.12
CA ALA A 659 -0.50 -6.15 -32.40
C ALA A 659 -1.45 -7.23 -32.92
N SER A 660 -1.65 -7.25 -34.24
CA SER A 660 -2.32 -8.34 -34.93
C SER A 660 -1.62 -8.64 -36.26
N VAL A 661 -1.65 -9.88 -36.67
CA VAL A 661 -1.05 -10.33 -37.94
C VAL A 661 -2.11 -11.04 -38.77
N ASN A 662 -2.21 -10.65 -39.99
CA ASN A 662 -3.02 -11.32 -41.00
C ASN A 662 -2.14 -11.74 -42.16
N ILE A 663 -2.24 -13.00 -42.60
CA ILE A 663 -1.46 -13.52 -43.70
C ILE A 663 -2.38 -13.62 -44.94
N HIS A 664 -1.96 -12.97 -46.02
CA HIS A 664 -2.68 -12.98 -47.27
C HIS A 664 -1.72 -13.36 -48.40
N GLU A 665 -1.98 -14.46 -49.05
CA GLU A 665 -1.17 -14.98 -50.18
C GLU A 665 0.35 -15.00 -49.89
N GLY A 666 0.73 -15.42 -48.70
CA GLY A 666 2.13 -15.54 -48.28
C GLY A 666 2.80 -14.19 -47.89
N VAL A 667 2.01 -13.14 -47.71
CA VAL A 667 2.46 -11.85 -47.20
C VAL A 667 1.80 -11.58 -45.86
N ALA A 668 2.61 -11.24 -44.86
CA ALA A 668 2.12 -10.86 -43.54
C ALA A 668 1.83 -9.35 -43.48
N ILE A 669 0.65 -9.03 -43.00
CA ILE A 669 0.19 -7.66 -42.73
C ILE A 669 0.09 -7.54 -41.21
N ALA A 670 1.08 -6.92 -40.59
CA ALA A 670 1.14 -6.69 -39.15
C ALA A 670 0.64 -5.27 -38.82
N GLU A 671 -0.41 -5.20 -38.04
CA GLU A 671 -1.00 -3.94 -37.58
C GLU A 671 -0.70 -3.72 -36.12
N PHE A 672 -0.08 -2.60 -35.79
CA PHE A 672 0.27 -2.21 -34.43
C PHE A 672 -0.46 -0.95 -34.00
N VAL A 673 -0.94 -0.93 -32.77
CA VAL A 673 -1.35 0.29 -32.11
C VAL A 673 -0.22 0.73 -31.20
N VAL A 674 0.33 1.90 -31.48
CA VAL A 674 1.52 2.41 -30.79
C VAL A 674 1.32 3.83 -30.28
N SER A 675 2.12 4.24 -29.31
CA SER A 675 2.24 5.64 -28.88
C SER A 675 3.71 6.01 -28.73
N PRO A 676 4.12 7.24 -29.09
CA PRO A 676 5.47 7.69 -28.88
C PRO A 676 5.75 7.86 -27.38
N LEU A 677 6.92 7.41 -26.91
CA LEU A 677 7.38 7.65 -25.53
C LEU A 677 7.85 9.10 -25.37
N PHE A 678 8.38 9.68 -26.43
CA PHE A 678 8.91 11.04 -26.47
C PHE A 678 8.66 11.66 -27.84
N GLY A 679 8.33 12.95 -27.87
CA GLY A 679 8.26 13.76 -29.08
C GLY A 679 7.27 13.28 -30.15
N SER A 680 7.61 13.51 -31.41
CA SER A 680 6.79 13.14 -32.55
C SER A 680 7.11 11.73 -33.04
N PRO A 681 6.14 11.02 -33.67
CA PRO A 681 6.42 9.71 -34.25
C PRO A 681 7.47 9.80 -35.36
N PRO A 682 8.30 8.75 -35.54
CA PRO A 682 9.28 8.69 -36.59
C PRO A 682 8.61 8.63 -37.99
N ALA A 683 9.35 9.01 -39.02
CA ALA A 683 8.88 8.89 -40.39
C ALA A 683 8.73 7.40 -40.78
N ALA A 684 7.69 7.08 -41.56
CA ALA A 684 7.42 5.72 -42.02
C ALA A 684 8.61 5.15 -42.84
N ASP A 685 9.27 5.97 -43.64
CA ASP A 685 10.45 5.56 -44.40
C ASP A 685 11.64 5.10 -43.54
N LEU A 686 11.85 5.73 -42.39
CA LEU A 686 12.88 5.33 -41.46
C LEU A 686 12.57 3.95 -40.86
N LEU A 687 11.32 3.72 -40.44
CA LEU A 687 10.88 2.42 -39.93
C LEU A 687 10.97 1.34 -41.00
N ARG A 688 10.63 1.67 -42.25
CA ARG A 688 10.72 0.77 -43.40
C ARG A 688 12.17 0.37 -43.65
N GLN A 689 13.14 1.31 -43.70
CA GLN A 689 14.55 1.02 -43.89
C GLN A 689 15.09 0.08 -42.80
N GLN A 690 14.77 0.37 -41.54
CA GLN A 690 15.20 -0.47 -40.40
C GLN A 690 14.57 -1.86 -40.46
N PHE A 691 13.29 -1.93 -40.86
CA PHE A 691 12.60 -3.20 -40.98
C PHE A 691 13.16 -4.05 -42.12
N VAL A 692 13.43 -3.49 -43.25
CA VAL A 692 14.13 -4.14 -44.38
C VAL A 692 15.50 -4.66 -43.93
N GLY A 693 16.29 -3.82 -43.26
CA GLY A 693 17.57 -4.23 -42.72
C GLY A 693 17.49 -5.37 -41.73
N ALA A 694 16.45 -5.36 -40.88
CA ALA A 694 16.18 -6.46 -39.94
C ALA A 694 15.80 -7.77 -40.64
N ILE A 695 14.93 -7.70 -41.64
CA ILE A 695 14.50 -8.85 -42.41
C ILE A 695 15.66 -9.48 -43.18
N ASN A 696 16.47 -8.67 -43.82
CA ASN A 696 17.66 -9.13 -44.59
C ASN A 696 18.80 -9.60 -43.70
N GLY A 697 18.78 -9.35 -42.41
CA GLY A 697 19.88 -9.66 -41.50
C GLY A 697 21.02 -8.66 -41.48
N ASP A 698 20.86 -7.51 -42.19
CA ASP A 698 21.86 -6.44 -42.23
C ASP A 698 21.98 -5.67 -40.92
N VAL A 699 20.92 -5.66 -40.14
CA VAL A 699 20.81 -4.98 -38.83
C VAL A 699 20.29 -5.94 -37.80
N ASP A 700 21.05 -6.16 -36.72
CA ASP A 700 20.62 -6.91 -35.55
C ASP A 700 19.81 -6.02 -34.60
N VAL A 701 18.50 -5.87 -34.89
CA VAL A 701 17.62 -5.02 -34.12
C VAL A 701 17.39 -5.54 -32.70
N LEU A 702 17.34 -6.85 -32.51
CA LEU A 702 17.15 -7.47 -31.21
C LEU A 702 18.39 -7.37 -30.33
N GLY A 703 19.58 -7.60 -30.88
CA GLY A 703 20.85 -7.40 -30.17
C GLY A 703 21.06 -5.92 -29.79
N THR A 704 20.65 -4.99 -30.64
CA THR A 704 20.67 -3.55 -30.35
C THR A 704 19.77 -3.19 -29.20
N LEU A 705 18.55 -3.77 -29.14
CA LEU A 705 17.62 -3.58 -28.02
C LEU A 705 18.17 -4.13 -26.72
N GLN A 706 18.73 -5.35 -26.74
CA GLN A 706 19.33 -5.96 -25.56
C GLN A 706 20.47 -5.12 -25.00
N LYS A 707 21.30 -4.54 -25.88
CA LYS A 707 22.36 -3.63 -25.49
C LYS A 707 21.81 -2.36 -24.84
N ARG A 708 20.79 -1.73 -25.44
CA ARG A 708 20.14 -0.55 -24.86
C ARG A 708 19.52 -0.83 -23.49
N ASP A 709 18.89 -1.99 -23.32
CA ASP A 709 18.32 -2.41 -22.05
C ASP A 709 19.41 -2.59 -20.97
N SER A 710 20.52 -3.25 -21.33
CA SER A 710 21.67 -3.44 -20.45
C SER A 710 22.33 -2.10 -20.07
N ASP A 711 22.49 -1.18 -21.02
CA ASP A 711 23.06 0.15 -20.78
C ASP A 711 22.15 1.00 -19.88
N ALA A 712 20.83 0.92 -20.08
CA ALA A 712 19.84 1.58 -19.24
C ALA A 712 19.84 1.04 -17.80
N ALA A 713 19.93 -0.29 -17.63
CA ALA A 713 20.04 -0.94 -16.33
C ALA A 713 21.34 -0.53 -15.61
N SER A 714 22.47 -0.50 -16.31
CA SER A 714 23.77 -0.09 -15.79
C SER A 714 23.77 1.39 -15.37
N SER A 715 23.15 2.27 -16.18
CA SER A 715 23.01 3.69 -15.87
C SER A 715 22.09 3.95 -14.67
N ALA A 716 21.04 3.16 -14.52
CA ALA A 716 20.16 3.23 -13.36
C ALA A 716 20.87 2.79 -12.07
N MET A 717 21.70 1.73 -12.15
CA MET A 717 22.53 1.28 -11.03
C MET A 717 23.59 2.30 -10.64
N ALA A 718 24.25 2.95 -11.63
CA ALA A 718 25.24 3.98 -11.37
C ALA A 718 24.63 5.19 -10.64
N ARG A 719 23.47 5.70 -11.11
CA ARG A 719 22.76 6.81 -10.46
C ARG A 719 22.27 6.45 -9.05
N ALA A 720 21.84 5.22 -8.84
CA ALA A 720 21.46 4.74 -7.51
C ALA A 720 22.67 4.61 -6.58
N GLY A 721 23.87 4.27 -7.11
CA GLY A 721 25.12 4.22 -6.36
C GLY A 721 25.66 5.60 -5.96
N GLU A 722 25.40 6.64 -6.76
CA GLU A 722 25.76 8.04 -6.44
C GLU A 722 24.89 8.63 -5.31
N ILE A 723 23.64 8.14 -5.17
CA ILE A 723 22.71 8.61 -4.14
C ILE A 723 22.92 7.90 -2.79
N GLN A 724 23.54 6.71 -2.78
CA GLN A 724 23.81 5.94 -1.56
C GLN A 724 25.17 5.24 -1.63
N ALA A 725 26.21 5.95 -1.25
CA ALA A 725 27.48 5.30 -0.94
C ALA A 725 27.27 4.43 0.31
N GLY A 726 26.93 3.16 0.13
CA GLY A 726 26.96 2.18 1.24
C GLY A 726 25.88 1.10 1.31
N ALA A 727 24.94 0.97 0.41
CA ALA A 727 23.99 -0.16 0.43
C ALA A 727 23.88 -0.84 -0.93
N PRO A 728 23.99 -2.18 -1.01
CA PRO A 728 23.64 -2.88 -2.25
C PRO A 728 22.14 -2.76 -2.46
N LEU A 729 21.75 -2.05 -3.51
CA LEU A 729 20.37 -2.02 -4.00
C LEU A 729 20.08 -3.33 -4.72
N THR A 730 19.73 -4.37 -4.00
CA THR A 730 18.96 -5.47 -4.58
C THR A 730 17.52 -4.98 -4.68
N ARG A 731 17.10 -4.55 -5.88
CA ARG A 731 15.67 -4.44 -6.19
C ARG A 731 15.10 -5.84 -5.97
N SER A 732 14.17 -5.98 -5.03
CA SER A 732 13.33 -7.16 -4.94
C SER A 732 12.47 -7.18 -6.21
N THR A 733 12.90 -7.94 -7.20
CA THR A 733 12.14 -8.17 -8.42
C THR A 733 11.22 -9.35 -8.16
N ALA A 734 9.92 -9.13 -8.31
CA ALA A 734 8.98 -10.25 -8.31
C ALA A 734 9.37 -11.22 -9.44
N PRO A 735 9.38 -12.53 -9.19
CA PRO A 735 9.71 -13.49 -10.22
C PRO A 735 8.69 -13.42 -11.35
N PRO A 736 9.10 -13.58 -12.62
CA PRO A 736 8.18 -13.60 -13.73
C PRO A 736 7.23 -14.80 -13.63
N ARG A 737 6.03 -14.65 -14.18
CA ARG A 737 5.01 -15.71 -14.23
C ARG A 737 4.53 -15.92 -15.66
N ILE A 738 4.26 -17.19 -15.99
CA ILE A 738 3.63 -17.58 -17.24
C ILE A 738 2.29 -18.23 -16.88
N LEU A 739 1.21 -17.71 -17.42
CA LEU A 739 -0.16 -18.17 -17.17
C LEU A 739 -0.80 -18.61 -18.48
N TRP A 740 -1.33 -19.83 -18.51
CA TRP A 740 -2.14 -20.29 -19.61
C TRP A 740 -3.60 -19.94 -19.38
N LEU A 741 -4.23 -19.38 -20.37
CA LEU A 741 -5.61 -18.95 -20.29
C LEU A 741 -6.49 -19.85 -21.14
N ASP A 742 -7.67 -20.17 -20.62
CA ASP A 742 -8.64 -20.93 -21.38
C ASP A 742 -9.17 -20.10 -22.55
N THR A 743 -9.27 -20.73 -23.69
CA THR A 743 -9.83 -20.10 -24.90
C THR A 743 -11.00 -20.93 -25.40
N ALA A 744 -12.04 -20.23 -25.80
CA ALA A 744 -13.23 -20.85 -26.40
C ALA A 744 -12.98 -21.32 -27.85
N ILE A 745 -11.84 -20.99 -28.44
CA ILE A 745 -11.53 -21.25 -29.85
C ILE A 745 -10.60 -22.48 -29.96
N PRO A 746 -11.05 -23.60 -30.56
CA PRO A 746 -10.21 -24.76 -30.77
C PRO A 746 -8.96 -24.44 -31.61
N GLY A 747 -7.80 -24.95 -31.20
CA GLY A 747 -6.53 -24.77 -31.92
C GLY A 747 -5.77 -23.50 -31.66
N GLN A 748 -6.28 -22.64 -30.80
CA GLN A 748 -5.56 -21.47 -30.29
C GLN A 748 -5.15 -21.67 -28.84
N LEU A 749 -3.95 -21.19 -28.51
CA LEU A 749 -3.45 -21.12 -27.15
C LEU A 749 -3.27 -19.65 -26.77
N VAL A 750 -3.69 -19.30 -25.57
CA VAL A 750 -3.48 -17.93 -25.05
C VAL A 750 -2.58 -18.01 -23.84
N VAL A 751 -1.48 -17.28 -23.88
CA VAL A 751 -0.49 -17.21 -22.81
C VAL A 751 -0.34 -15.76 -22.33
N GLU A 752 -0.37 -15.57 -21.03
CA GLU A 752 -0.05 -14.29 -20.37
C GLU A 752 1.33 -14.41 -19.72
N VAL A 753 2.20 -13.48 -20.03
CA VAL A 753 3.53 -13.36 -19.45
C VAL A 753 3.58 -12.12 -18.58
N ARG A 754 3.82 -12.29 -17.29
CA ARG A 754 4.03 -11.22 -16.34
C ARG A 754 5.49 -11.11 -15.99
N ALA A 755 6.10 -9.97 -16.22
CA ALA A 755 7.51 -9.73 -15.96
C ALA A 755 7.78 -8.25 -15.68
N MET A 756 8.99 -7.93 -15.19
CA MET A 756 9.44 -6.55 -15.11
C MET A 756 9.49 -5.93 -16.52
N ASP A 757 8.85 -4.76 -16.68
CA ASP A 757 8.88 -4.02 -17.94
C ASP A 757 10.31 -3.54 -18.25
N ARG A 758 10.74 -3.76 -19.46
CA ARG A 758 12.03 -3.33 -19.96
C ARG A 758 12.00 -3.02 -21.46
N ILE A 759 12.99 -2.29 -21.91
CA ILE A 759 13.08 -1.91 -23.34
C ILE A 759 13.11 -3.16 -24.22
N GLY A 760 12.15 -3.22 -25.15
CA GLY A 760 12.09 -4.33 -26.12
C GLY A 760 11.55 -5.65 -25.57
N LEU A 761 10.95 -5.69 -24.37
CA LEU A 761 10.41 -6.91 -23.80
C LEU A 761 9.45 -7.64 -24.76
N LEU A 762 8.51 -6.93 -25.36
CA LEU A 762 7.59 -7.49 -26.35
C LEU A 762 8.32 -8.19 -27.51
N ALA A 763 9.35 -7.57 -28.05
CA ALA A 763 10.14 -8.14 -29.14
C ALA A 763 10.87 -9.43 -28.72
N LEU A 764 11.39 -9.45 -27.48
CA LEU A 764 12.06 -10.63 -26.92
C LEU A 764 11.08 -11.78 -26.66
N LEU A 765 9.90 -11.47 -26.14
CA LEU A 765 8.85 -12.47 -25.92
C LEU A 765 8.32 -13.02 -27.24
N ALA A 766 8.09 -12.14 -28.22
CA ALA A 766 7.70 -12.57 -29.58
C ALA A 766 8.76 -13.48 -30.21
N GLN A 767 10.04 -13.16 -30.08
CA GLN A 767 11.14 -14.01 -30.54
C GLN A 767 11.16 -15.38 -29.86
N ALA A 768 10.91 -15.41 -28.54
CA ALA A 768 10.84 -16.67 -27.80
C ALA A 768 9.70 -17.56 -28.30
N LEU A 769 8.52 -16.99 -28.53
CA LEU A 769 7.36 -17.69 -29.09
C LEU A 769 7.64 -18.22 -30.50
N GLU A 770 8.20 -17.40 -31.36
CA GLU A 770 8.57 -17.79 -32.73
C GLU A 770 9.64 -18.90 -32.76
N ARG A 771 10.62 -18.86 -31.84
CA ARG A 771 11.63 -19.93 -31.67
C ARG A 771 11.02 -21.24 -31.17
N ALA A 772 9.96 -21.15 -30.36
CA ALA A 772 9.21 -22.35 -29.94
C ALA A 772 8.32 -22.91 -31.05
N GLY A 773 8.30 -22.29 -32.21
CA GLY A 773 7.49 -22.74 -33.36
C GLY A 773 6.02 -22.25 -33.28
N ALA A 774 5.72 -21.30 -32.44
CA ALA A 774 4.40 -20.73 -32.31
C ALA A 774 4.19 -19.54 -33.28
N ASP A 775 3.06 -19.54 -33.97
CA ASP A 775 2.65 -18.44 -34.82
C ASP A 775 1.78 -17.48 -34.00
N ILE A 776 2.20 -16.22 -33.93
CA ILE A 776 1.49 -15.18 -33.17
C ILE A 776 0.35 -14.63 -34.01
N GLY A 777 -0.88 -14.82 -33.56
CA GLY A 777 -2.06 -14.24 -34.22
C GLY A 777 -2.31 -12.80 -33.77
N TRP A 778 -2.28 -12.58 -32.47
CA TRP A 778 -2.40 -11.24 -31.90
C TRP A 778 -1.68 -11.18 -30.55
N ALA A 779 -1.34 -9.95 -30.14
CA ALA A 779 -0.76 -9.66 -28.83
C ALA A 779 -1.42 -8.40 -28.22
N LYS A 780 -1.57 -8.41 -26.91
CA LYS A 780 -2.01 -7.26 -26.13
C LYS A 780 -1.00 -6.96 -25.04
N VAL A 781 -0.59 -5.72 -24.94
CA VAL A 781 0.46 -5.27 -24.03
C VAL A 781 -0.16 -4.41 -22.96
N ASN A 782 0.02 -4.80 -21.71
CA ASN A 782 -0.41 -4.03 -20.56
C ASN A 782 0.79 -3.79 -19.65
N THR A 783 0.99 -2.53 -19.22
CA THR A 783 2.04 -2.18 -18.27
C THR A 783 1.42 -1.54 -17.04
N PHE A 784 1.72 -2.08 -15.87
CA PHE A 784 1.25 -1.61 -14.57
C PHE A 784 2.46 -1.17 -13.75
N GLY A 785 2.74 0.14 -13.70
CA GLY A 785 3.93 0.64 -13.05
C GLY A 785 5.20 0.08 -13.70
N SER A 786 5.92 -0.79 -13.00
CA SER A 786 7.13 -1.46 -13.48
C SER A 786 6.90 -2.89 -13.99
N THR A 787 5.67 -3.38 -14.00
CA THR A 787 5.34 -4.75 -14.40
C THR A 787 4.59 -4.75 -15.72
N ALA A 788 5.08 -5.53 -16.68
CA ALA A 788 4.38 -5.82 -17.94
C ALA A 788 3.55 -7.10 -17.76
N ALA A 789 2.33 -7.10 -18.30
CA ALA A 789 1.46 -8.26 -18.43
C ALA A 789 1.05 -8.38 -19.89
N ASP A 790 1.82 -9.12 -20.65
CA ASP A 790 1.66 -9.25 -22.09
C ASP A 790 0.93 -10.55 -22.42
N VAL A 791 -0.14 -10.46 -23.19
CA VAL A 791 -0.98 -11.59 -23.59
C VAL A 791 -0.79 -11.88 -25.06
N PHE A 792 -0.50 -13.14 -25.38
CA PHE A 792 -0.32 -13.61 -26.74
C PHE A 792 -1.31 -14.73 -27.09
N CYS A 793 -1.94 -14.59 -28.24
CA CYS A 793 -2.66 -15.68 -28.86
C CYS A 793 -1.75 -16.34 -29.88
N VAL A 794 -1.49 -17.62 -29.72
CA VAL A 794 -0.56 -18.36 -30.57
C VAL A 794 -1.20 -19.63 -31.11
N ALA A 795 -0.82 -19.98 -32.33
CA ALA A 795 -1.10 -21.28 -32.94
C ALA A 795 0.20 -22.10 -32.99
N VAL A 796 0.13 -23.33 -32.56
CA VAL A 796 1.28 -24.26 -32.62
C VAL A 796 0.94 -25.38 -33.60
N PRO A 797 1.80 -25.66 -34.61
CA PRO A 797 1.57 -26.77 -35.53
C PRO A 797 1.47 -28.09 -34.81
N VAL A 798 0.46 -28.90 -35.12
CA VAL A 798 0.16 -30.16 -34.48
C VAL A 798 1.24 -31.25 -34.75
N GLU A 799 2.16 -30.99 -35.68
CA GLU A 799 3.21 -31.98 -36.09
C GLU A 799 4.33 -32.18 -35.07
N SER A 800 4.39 -31.39 -34.01
CA SER A 800 5.42 -31.56 -32.95
C SER A 800 5.00 -32.43 -31.76
N ALA A 801 3.82 -33.03 -31.77
CA ALA A 801 3.37 -33.89 -30.69
C ALA A 801 3.81 -35.33 -30.96
N ALA A 802 4.78 -35.83 -30.19
CA ALA A 802 5.12 -37.28 -30.17
C ALA A 802 3.89 -38.11 -29.72
N PRO A 803 3.59 -39.26 -30.36
CA PRO A 803 2.33 -39.99 -30.17
C PRO A 803 2.23 -40.86 -28.91
N GLU A 804 3.03 -40.64 -27.86
CA GLU A 804 3.12 -41.63 -26.76
C GLU A 804 2.84 -41.09 -25.34
N LEU A 805 1.96 -40.11 -25.18
CA LEU A 805 1.46 -39.82 -23.83
C LEU A 805 -0.06 -39.60 -23.86
N ASN A 806 -0.79 -40.34 -23.05
CA ASN A 806 -2.21 -40.15 -22.76
C ASN A 806 -2.45 -38.78 -22.08
N GLY A 807 -2.17 -37.70 -22.77
CA GLY A 807 -2.23 -36.34 -22.27
C GLY A 807 -2.77 -35.38 -23.33
N ASP A 808 -3.26 -34.25 -22.88
CA ASP A 808 -3.70 -33.11 -23.70
C ASP A 808 -2.65 -32.80 -24.79
N PRO A 809 -3.01 -32.83 -26.11
CA PRO A 809 -2.10 -32.54 -27.20
C PRO A 809 -1.46 -31.14 -27.10
N ASN A 810 -2.02 -30.26 -26.30
CA ASN A 810 -1.50 -28.90 -26.03
C ASN A 810 -0.37 -28.90 -24.98
N GLN A 811 -0.19 -29.96 -24.19
CA GLN A 811 0.78 -29.95 -23.08
C GLN A 811 2.23 -29.90 -23.59
N ALA A 812 2.56 -30.62 -24.65
CA ALA A 812 3.90 -30.56 -25.23
C ALA A 812 4.21 -29.22 -25.88
N ALA A 813 3.21 -28.61 -26.51
CA ALA A 813 3.31 -27.27 -27.10
C ALA A 813 3.49 -26.21 -26.02
N ARG A 814 2.71 -26.28 -24.94
CA ARG A 814 2.86 -25.39 -23.77
C ARG A 814 4.26 -25.48 -23.16
N ALA A 815 4.77 -26.69 -22.94
CA ALA A 815 6.10 -26.91 -22.38
C ALA A 815 7.22 -26.29 -23.23
N ALA A 816 7.15 -26.45 -24.57
CA ALA A 816 8.11 -25.82 -25.48
C ALA A 816 8.08 -24.32 -25.46
N VAL A 817 6.89 -23.74 -25.39
CA VAL A 817 6.70 -22.27 -25.26
C VAL A 817 7.24 -21.77 -23.92
N GLU A 818 6.95 -22.46 -22.83
CA GLU A 818 7.44 -22.12 -21.50
C GLU A 818 8.95 -22.10 -21.43
N GLU A 819 9.61 -23.13 -21.95
CA GLU A 819 11.07 -23.24 -21.97
C GLU A 819 11.72 -22.01 -22.63
N HIS A 820 11.20 -21.61 -23.79
CA HIS A 820 11.75 -20.47 -24.53
C HIS A 820 11.45 -19.13 -23.85
N LEU A 821 10.25 -18.96 -23.25
CA LEU A 821 9.91 -17.77 -22.49
C LEU A 821 10.76 -17.63 -21.24
N LEU A 822 10.95 -18.71 -20.47
CA LEU A 822 11.77 -18.70 -19.26
C LEU A 822 13.23 -18.37 -19.58
N ALA A 823 13.76 -18.90 -20.70
CA ALA A 823 15.13 -18.59 -21.14
C ALA A 823 15.33 -17.09 -21.40
N VAL A 824 14.34 -16.42 -22.00
CA VAL A 824 14.39 -14.97 -22.26
C VAL A 824 14.22 -14.16 -20.98
N LEU A 825 13.42 -14.66 -20.04
CA LEU A 825 13.19 -13.98 -18.77
C LEU A 825 14.33 -14.18 -17.75
N GLY A 826 15.31 -15.04 -18.06
CA GLY A 826 16.51 -15.26 -17.25
C GLY A 826 16.26 -16.05 -15.96
N VAL A 827 15.27 -16.93 -15.95
CA VAL A 827 14.85 -17.69 -14.76
C VAL A 827 14.99 -19.20 -15.02
N SER A 828 15.43 -19.97 -14.01
CA SER A 828 15.47 -21.42 -14.07
C SER A 828 14.07 -22.04 -13.86
N ALA A 829 13.89 -23.28 -14.33
CA ALA A 829 12.62 -23.99 -14.41
C ALA A 829 11.83 -24.22 -13.08
N ASP A 830 12.35 -23.73 -11.96
CA ASP A 830 11.69 -23.82 -10.64
C ASP A 830 10.68 -22.68 -10.38
N VAL A 831 10.45 -21.83 -11.35
CA VAL A 831 9.49 -20.73 -11.26
C VAL A 831 8.10 -21.21 -11.66
N VAL A 832 7.16 -20.87 -10.83
CA VAL A 832 5.77 -21.28 -10.85
C VAL A 832 5.12 -21.10 -12.23
N VAL A 833 4.93 -22.20 -12.92
CA VAL A 833 3.94 -22.35 -13.98
C VAL A 833 2.62 -22.65 -13.25
N GLY A 834 1.72 -21.69 -13.20
CA GLY A 834 0.44 -21.82 -12.51
C GLY A 834 -0.71 -21.87 -13.50
N GLU A 835 -1.62 -22.82 -13.34
CA GLU A 835 -3.00 -22.62 -13.77
C GLU A 835 -3.55 -21.36 -13.07
N PRO A 836 -4.53 -20.64 -13.67
CA PRO A 836 -5.12 -19.48 -13.05
C PRO A 836 -5.75 -19.90 -11.72
N VAL A 837 -5.02 -19.73 -10.64
CA VAL A 837 -5.59 -19.82 -9.29
C VAL A 837 -6.49 -18.60 -9.20
N GLY A 838 -7.80 -18.82 -9.19
CA GLY A 838 -8.76 -17.78 -8.87
C GLY A 838 -8.40 -17.19 -7.50
N ASP A 839 -7.82 -16.02 -7.51
CA ASP A 839 -7.55 -15.19 -6.32
C ASP A 839 -8.74 -14.31 -6.03
#